data_aa25c10304194d3a7fef3ebf53047dad
#
_entry.id   aa25c10304194d3a7fef3ebf53047dad
#
_cell.length_a   1.000
_cell.length_b   1.000
_cell.length_c   1.000
_cell.angle_alpha   90.00
_cell.angle_beta   90.00
_cell.angle_gamma   90.00
#
_symmetry.space_group_name_H-M   'P 1'
#
loop_
_entity.id
_entity.type
_entity.pdbx_description
1 polymer ?
#
loop_
_entity_poly.entity_id
_entity_poly.type
_entity_poly.pdbx_seq_one_letter_code
_entity_poly.pdbx_strand_id
1 'polypeptide(L)'
;MKNPYLIPFIFLSFTLPSQAKKALDHSSFDDWKKVTNHCLSNDGRWAAFSIDPQEGDGVLTLRNTSNGKAIQIARGAGIAFTADSRWAVANIKPLFKDTRQAKIDKKKNFDMPQDSLAIVDLKSGDITKIPLVKGFRIGEKGGEWVAYNSCDTTVTKDMKLSDKDAALPLVVRNLASGETKVFPYIGSYSFSEDGRRLVAVSKPADKDSVYSKGVRVVYLPEGKDFLIDEGKKHYGSPVFSTDGTKLAYTATNDSNDTGTRRMQLYMASLGAAPSSPKEFELDVMTGRKGPNLQPPHSSDPAVQQRLMKEWQEKMAANAAAPLYINQYSKPEFSYNGRRLVVGVAPEVAPDDTTLVSFERPELDIWRWDAPYTPPQEKCNLDELREQTFPVVIDLESGGYRLIDSNPLATVLSPDRWDGDWALIRDASKDIVSQQWNYYAPEQISVVNVNDGQKRDIASVYEGSAKLSPGDRFVYWFKDGDWFAYEISSGSIVNATRAIPYPVWDEDDDHPGVRQDYGFASWSEDDSRMLVYDRFDIWSVDPTGKEAPVCLTKSYGRDNDLKIRYVNTHGKERRFLKKGDLMTLTLFNYKDKRNGLASMKYGVAAKPENVVIDTLSFTQIRQALDAPSFSFVEANFSVMPDVWLAPKGVFAKAEKVSDSNPQVKDYYWGTARLVSWYAYDGTPSDGVLYVPEDFDPDKKYPMLCVFYETGSEDLYYHYNMEPSWSWVNYPFYVSRGYVIFVPDIHYTAGVPGECAWNFVCSGAEAMCDRYPWIDRDRIGIDGQSWGGYQTAYLVTRTNMFACAGSGAPVSNMTSAFGGIRWESGSSRQGQYELGQSRIGRNLWDATELYIANSPVFHANRVETPLLIMHNDADGAVPWYQGIEMFMALRRLQKPVWMLQYNGEAHNLKERRNRKDITVRLQQFFDHYLKGDPMPEWMKSGIPMIRKGQDLGY
;
A
#
# COMPACT_ATOMS: atom_id res chain seq x y z
N MET A 1 -55.16 -36.67 -62.15
CA MET A 1 -55.80 -35.51 -61.51
C MET A 1 -54.93 -34.95 -60.34
N LYS A 2 -54.62 -33.68 -60.51
CA LYS A 2 -54.19 -32.73 -59.48
C LYS A 2 -52.90 -33.00 -58.71
N ASN A 3 -51.85 -32.32 -59.17
CA ASN A 3 -50.71 -31.86 -58.39
C ASN A 3 -51.10 -30.89 -57.26
N PRO A 4 -50.40 -30.85 -56.12
CA PRO A 4 -50.14 -29.56 -55.40
C PRO A 4 -48.72 -29.11 -55.41
N TYR A 5 -48.56 -27.84 -55.60
CA TYR A 5 -47.39 -27.03 -55.68
C TYR A 5 -46.49 -27.16 -54.46
N LEU A 6 -45.18 -27.44 -54.64
CA LEU A 6 -44.12 -27.15 -53.71
C LEU A 6 -43.70 -25.69 -53.89
N ILE A 7 -43.84 -24.89 -52.84
CA ILE A 7 -43.23 -23.54 -52.70
C ILE A 7 -41.82 -23.72 -52.02
N PRO A 8 -40.74 -23.30 -52.67
CA PRO A 8 -39.44 -23.32 -51.99
C PRO A 8 -39.36 -22.14 -51.02
N PHE A 9 -39.23 -22.42 -49.71
CA PHE A 9 -38.82 -21.45 -48.72
C PHE A 9 -37.34 -21.11 -48.97
N ILE A 10 -37.07 -19.90 -49.50
CA ILE A 10 -35.74 -19.31 -49.52
C ILE A 10 -35.46 -18.78 -48.11
N PHE A 11 -34.59 -19.48 -47.36
CA PHE A 11 -33.97 -18.93 -46.18
C PHE A 11 -32.96 -17.86 -46.60
N LEU A 12 -33.35 -16.59 -46.58
CA LEU A 12 -32.38 -15.49 -46.55
C LEU A 12 -31.69 -15.50 -45.17
N SER A 13 -30.52 -16.08 -45.10
CA SER A 13 -29.60 -15.86 -44.01
C SER A 13 -29.08 -14.41 -44.13
N PHE A 14 -29.63 -13.52 -43.29
CA PHE A 14 -29.03 -12.23 -43.06
C PHE A 14 -27.73 -12.47 -42.24
N THR A 15 -26.63 -12.63 -42.92
CA THR A 15 -25.32 -12.40 -42.28
C THR A 15 -25.24 -10.90 -42.05
N LEU A 16 -25.48 -10.49 -40.80
CA LEU A 16 -25.06 -9.17 -40.35
C LEU A 16 -23.54 -9.09 -40.62
N PRO A 17 -23.07 -8.05 -41.30
CA PRO A 17 -21.60 -7.89 -41.45
C PRO A 17 -21.00 -7.81 -40.07
N SER A 18 -20.13 -8.75 -39.73
CA SER A 18 -19.24 -8.62 -38.57
C SER A 18 -18.49 -7.28 -38.73
N GLN A 19 -18.71 -6.36 -37.82
CA GLN A 19 -17.98 -5.10 -37.82
C GLN A 19 -16.50 -5.46 -37.66
N ALA A 20 -15.65 -5.04 -38.60
CA ALA A 20 -14.23 -5.32 -38.57
C ALA A 20 -13.65 -4.75 -37.26
N LYS A 21 -12.87 -5.56 -36.55
CA LYS A 21 -12.16 -5.10 -35.36
C LYS A 21 -11.28 -3.88 -35.69
N LYS A 22 -11.08 -3.00 -34.74
CA LYS A 22 -10.25 -1.80 -34.87
C LYS A 22 -9.07 -1.83 -33.90
N ALA A 23 -8.01 -1.14 -34.25
CA ALA A 23 -6.90 -0.92 -33.32
C ALA A 23 -7.32 0.04 -32.20
N LEU A 24 -6.71 -0.13 -31.01
CA LEU A 24 -6.85 0.81 -29.91
C LEU A 24 -6.25 2.16 -30.28
N ASP A 25 -6.89 3.23 -29.89
CA ASP A 25 -6.44 4.60 -30.10
C ASP A 25 -6.62 5.44 -28.82
N HIS A 26 -6.14 6.68 -28.85
CA HIS A 26 -6.16 7.57 -27.69
C HIS A 26 -7.57 7.96 -27.23
N SER A 27 -8.57 7.90 -28.10
CA SER A 27 -9.96 8.22 -27.78
C SER A 27 -10.64 7.10 -26.99
N SER A 28 -10.09 5.88 -27.04
CA SER A 28 -10.71 4.70 -26.41
C SER A 28 -10.40 4.55 -24.93
N PHE A 29 -9.46 5.30 -24.36
CA PHE A 29 -9.07 5.12 -22.94
C PHE A 29 -10.21 5.27 -21.95
N ASP A 30 -11.14 6.17 -22.19
CA ASP A 30 -12.23 6.46 -21.25
C ASP A 30 -13.36 5.40 -21.29
N ASP A 31 -13.39 4.54 -22.31
CA ASP A 31 -14.37 3.46 -22.47
C ASP A 31 -14.03 2.23 -21.60
N TRP A 32 -12.78 2.12 -21.11
CA TRP A 32 -12.33 0.97 -20.34
C TRP A 32 -12.60 1.15 -18.86
N LYS A 33 -13.18 0.09 -18.26
CA LYS A 33 -13.65 0.07 -16.88
C LYS A 33 -12.77 -0.86 -16.04
N LYS A 34 -12.78 -0.61 -14.74
CA LYS A 34 -12.11 -1.42 -13.73
C LYS A 34 -13.10 -1.97 -12.72
N VAL A 35 -12.85 -3.18 -12.23
CA VAL A 35 -13.45 -3.67 -10.99
C VAL A 35 -12.71 -2.97 -9.84
N THR A 36 -13.38 -2.03 -9.15
CA THR A 36 -12.72 -1.20 -8.14
C THR A 36 -12.90 -1.72 -6.72
N ASN A 37 -14.03 -2.34 -6.43
CA ASN A 37 -14.30 -2.94 -5.13
C ASN A 37 -15.19 -4.16 -5.29
N HIS A 38 -14.96 -5.18 -4.47
CA HIS A 38 -15.92 -6.22 -4.25
C HIS A 38 -15.86 -6.74 -2.82
N CYS A 39 -16.99 -7.17 -2.28
CA CYS A 39 -17.11 -7.77 -0.95
C CYS A 39 -18.32 -8.69 -0.87
N LEU A 40 -18.38 -9.47 0.20
CA LEU A 40 -19.49 -10.37 0.50
C LEU A 40 -20.20 -9.91 1.78
N SER A 41 -21.51 -10.17 1.88
CA SER A 41 -22.19 -10.14 3.18
C SER A 41 -21.65 -11.25 4.09
N ASN A 42 -21.74 -11.07 5.40
CA ASN A 42 -21.17 -12.04 6.35
C ASN A 42 -21.71 -13.45 6.15
N ASP A 43 -23.00 -13.59 5.82
CA ASP A 43 -23.66 -14.88 5.53
C ASP A 43 -23.38 -15.42 4.11
N GLY A 44 -22.62 -14.68 3.30
CA GLY A 44 -22.29 -15.05 1.92
C GLY A 44 -23.43 -15.04 0.92
N ARG A 45 -24.61 -14.54 1.29
CA ARG A 45 -25.80 -14.54 0.39
C ARG A 45 -25.80 -13.39 -0.60
N TRP A 46 -25.03 -12.36 -0.34
CA TRP A 46 -24.91 -11.22 -1.23
C TRP A 46 -23.45 -10.92 -1.53
N ALA A 47 -23.19 -10.65 -2.79
CA ALA A 47 -21.94 -10.08 -3.26
C ALA A 47 -22.19 -8.66 -3.78
N ALA A 48 -21.30 -7.75 -3.46
CA ALA A 48 -21.32 -6.40 -4.02
C ALA A 48 -20.03 -6.15 -4.81
N PHE A 49 -20.12 -5.47 -5.94
CA PHE A 49 -18.98 -5.07 -6.76
C PHE A 49 -19.26 -3.80 -7.55
N SER A 50 -18.22 -2.99 -7.73
CA SER A 50 -18.29 -1.78 -8.54
C SER A 50 -17.51 -1.95 -9.83
N ILE A 51 -18.10 -1.51 -10.93
CA ILE A 51 -17.46 -1.42 -12.24
C ILE A 51 -17.46 0.05 -12.63
N ASP A 52 -16.28 0.65 -12.59
CA ASP A 52 -16.13 2.09 -12.74
C ASP A 52 -15.29 2.42 -13.97
N PRO A 53 -15.73 3.39 -14.82
CA PRO A 53 -14.91 3.94 -15.88
C PRO A 53 -13.75 4.73 -15.27
N GLN A 54 -12.71 4.98 -16.05
CA GLN A 54 -11.57 5.77 -15.60
C GLN A 54 -11.94 7.24 -15.35
N GLU A 55 -12.82 7.79 -16.18
CA GLU A 55 -13.50 9.08 -15.98
C GLU A 55 -14.98 8.90 -16.31
N GLY A 56 -15.87 9.16 -15.35
CA GLY A 56 -17.31 9.03 -15.58
C GLY A 56 -18.05 8.44 -14.38
N ASP A 57 -19.27 8.03 -14.64
CA ASP A 57 -20.18 7.50 -13.63
C ASP A 57 -20.16 5.96 -13.65
N GLY A 58 -19.76 5.35 -12.54
CA GLY A 58 -19.73 3.91 -12.34
C GLY A 58 -21.06 3.33 -11.86
N VAL A 59 -21.07 2.02 -11.63
CA VAL A 59 -22.23 1.30 -11.11
C VAL A 59 -21.81 0.30 -10.05
N LEU A 60 -22.43 0.42 -8.87
CA LEU A 60 -22.35 -0.60 -7.82
C LEU A 60 -23.47 -1.61 -8.03
N THR A 61 -23.13 -2.88 -8.11
CA THR A 61 -24.07 -3.99 -8.24
C THR A 61 -24.04 -4.84 -6.97
N LEU A 62 -25.22 -5.08 -6.38
CA LEU A 62 -25.43 -6.07 -5.33
C LEU A 62 -26.09 -7.28 -5.96
N ARG A 63 -25.48 -8.46 -5.87
CA ARG A 63 -25.99 -9.69 -6.46
C ARG A 63 -26.23 -10.74 -5.40
N ASN A 64 -27.45 -11.29 -5.38
CA ASN A 64 -27.77 -12.43 -4.54
C ASN A 64 -27.09 -13.69 -5.10
N THR A 65 -26.26 -14.34 -4.25
CA THR A 65 -25.43 -15.48 -4.66
C THR A 65 -26.20 -16.77 -4.89
N SER A 66 -27.46 -16.85 -4.41
CA SER A 66 -28.30 -18.05 -4.54
C SER A 66 -29.20 -18.06 -5.75
N ASN A 67 -29.79 -16.89 -6.08
CA ASN A 67 -30.81 -16.79 -7.15
C ASN A 67 -30.43 -15.82 -8.29
N GLY A 68 -29.27 -15.17 -8.18
CA GLY A 68 -28.74 -14.25 -9.18
C GLY A 68 -29.46 -12.90 -9.28
N LYS A 69 -30.47 -12.61 -8.42
CA LYS A 69 -31.14 -11.30 -8.40
C LYS A 69 -30.12 -10.20 -8.16
N ALA A 70 -30.14 -9.17 -8.98
CA ALA A 70 -29.23 -8.03 -8.88
C ALA A 70 -30.00 -6.73 -8.56
N ILE A 71 -29.35 -5.89 -7.74
CA ILE A 71 -29.76 -4.53 -7.42
C ILE A 71 -28.62 -3.62 -7.87
N GLN A 72 -28.93 -2.63 -8.71
CA GLN A 72 -27.93 -1.69 -9.22
C GLN A 72 -28.11 -0.29 -8.63
N ILE A 73 -27.00 0.30 -8.20
CA ILE A 73 -26.95 1.67 -7.70
C ILE A 73 -26.02 2.45 -8.63
N ALA A 74 -26.61 3.28 -9.48
CA ALA A 74 -25.82 4.17 -10.33
C ALA A 74 -24.96 5.08 -9.49
N ARG A 75 -23.65 5.17 -9.81
CA ARG A 75 -22.63 5.94 -9.08
C ARG A 75 -22.42 5.48 -7.63
N GLY A 76 -22.87 4.28 -7.28
CA GLY A 76 -22.67 3.70 -5.95
C GLY A 76 -21.19 3.41 -5.69
N ALA A 77 -20.73 3.72 -4.48
CA ALA A 77 -19.35 3.51 -4.04
C ALA A 77 -19.30 3.28 -2.52
N GLY A 78 -18.23 2.67 -2.03
CA GLY A 78 -17.98 2.57 -0.58
C GLY A 78 -19.08 1.85 0.17
N ILE A 79 -19.38 0.59 -0.22
CA ILE A 79 -20.43 -0.23 0.38
C ILE A 79 -19.97 -0.88 1.69
N ALA A 80 -20.92 -1.02 2.63
CA ALA A 80 -20.82 -1.86 3.82
C ALA A 80 -22.11 -2.67 4.02
N PHE A 81 -21.96 -3.95 4.36
CA PHE A 81 -23.07 -4.79 4.82
C PHE A 81 -23.18 -4.72 6.33
N THR A 82 -24.41 -4.74 6.87
CA THR A 82 -24.61 -4.92 8.31
C THR A 82 -24.20 -6.32 8.76
N ALA A 83 -23.79 -6.46 10.03
CA ALA A 83 -23.29 -7.74 10.55
C ALA A 83 -24.31 -8.89 10.42
N ASP A 84 -25.59 -8.59 10.54
CA ASP A 84 -26.70 -9.54 10.33
C ASP A 84 -27.01 -9.82 8.86
N SER A 85 -26.27 -9.21 7.94
CA SER A 85 -26.46 -9.32 6.47
C SER A 85 -27.87 -8.90 6.00
N ARG A 86 -28.60 -8.10 6.78
CA ARG A 86 -29.95 -7.63 6.47
C ARG A 86 -29.94 -6.41 5.56
N TRP A 87 -28.98 -5.52 5.75
CA TRP A 87 -28.91 -4.23 5.08
C TRP A 87 -27.58 -4.07 4.38
N ALA A 88 -27.60 -3.27 3.31
CA ALA A 88 -26.39 -2.73 2.70
C ALA A 88 -26.49 -1.21 2.65
N VAL A 89 -25.40 -0.54 2.97
CA VAL A 89 -25.30 0.92 2.98
C VAL A 89 -24.16 1.34 2.07
N ALA A 90 -24.40 2.28 1.17
CA ALA A 90 -23.39 2.73 0.21
C ALA A 90 -23.50 4.23 -0.05
N ASN A 91 -22.38 4.86 -0.42
CA ASN A 91 -22.41 6.23 -0.96
C ASN A 91 -22.89 6.22 -2.41
N ILE A 92 -23.55 7.28 -2.83
CA ILE A 92 -23.84 7.60 -4.23
C ILE A 92 -23.06 8.88 -4.57
N LYS A 93 -22.11 8.77 -5.48
CA LYS A 93 -21.31 9.92 -5.92
C LYS A 93 -22.16 10.91 -6.72
N PRO A 94 -21.83 12.21 -6.71
CA PRO A 94 -22.41 13.19 -7.63
C PRO A 94 -22.19 12.78 -9.09
N LEU A 95 -22.98 13.31 -10.01
CA LEU A 95 -22.70 13.13 -11.44
C LEU A 95 -21.32 13.69 -11.80
N PHE A 96 -20.55 12.91 -12.53
CA PHE A 96 -19.22 13.30 -12.98
C PHE A 96 -19.23 14.66 -13.71
N LYS A 97 -20.20 14.85 -14.61
CA LYS A 97 -20.37 16.10 -15.35
C LYS A 97 -20.60 17.31 -14.44
N ASP A 98 -21.36 17.16 -13.34
CA ASP A 98 -21.68 18.25 -12.42
C ASP A 98 -20.43 18.58 -11.56
N THR A 99 -19.69 17.57 -11.13
CA THR A 99 -18.41 17.73 -10.42
C THR A 99 -17.38 18.42 -11.32
N ARG A 100 -17.30 18.02 -12.59
CA ARG A 100 -16.41 18.62 -13.57
C ARG A 100 -16.78 20.11 -13.81
N GLN A 101 -18.07 20.41 -13.98
CA GLN A 101 -18.54 21.79 -14.17
C GLN A 101 -18.22 22.64 -12.93
N ALA A 102 -18.46 22.14 -11.73
CA ALA A 102 -18.15 22.85 -10.49
C ALA A 102 -16.65 23.19 -10.36
N LYS A 103 -15.76 22.27 -10.82
CA LYS A 103 -14.31 22.54 -10.90
C LYS A 103 -13.97 23.62 -11.94
N ILE A 104 -14.62 23.63 -13.09
CA ILE A 104 -14.47 24.67 -14.13
C ILE A 104 -14.89 26.02 -13.56
N ASP A 105 -16.01 26.07 -12.84
CA ASP A 105 -16.54 27.25 -12.17
C ASP A 105 -15.72 27.67 -10.93
N LYS A 106 -14.67 26.91 -10.56
CA LYS A 106 -13.80 27.13 -9.39
C LYS A 106 -14.59 27.25 -8.10
N LYS A 107 -15.65 26.44 -7.94
CA LYS A 107 -16.45 26.39 -6.71
C LYS A 107 -15.59 25.97 -5.53
N LYS A 108 -15.87 26.55 -4.35
CA LYS A 108 -15.20 26.16 -3.10
C LYS A 108 -15.68 24.78 -2.65
N ASN A 109 -14.91 24.10 -1.80
CA ASN A 109 -15.21 22.74 -1.33
C ASN A 109 -16.65 22.56 -0.81
N PHE A 110 -17.18 23.56 -0.12
CA PHE A 110 -18.55 23.52 0.42
C PHE A 110 -19.63 23.62 -0.68
N ASP A 111 -19.36 24.31 -1.77
CA ASP A 111 -20.28 24.52 -2.90
C ASP A 111 -20.15 23.42 -3.97
N MET A 112 -19.23 22.46 -3.77
CA MET A 112 -19.08 21.30 -4.65
C MET A 112 -20.29 20.36 -4.49
N PRO A 113 -20.70 19.66 -5.56
CA PRO A 113 -21.72 18.62 -5.44
C PRO A 113 -21.36 17.59 -4.35
N GLN A 114 -22.32 17.29 -3.48
CA GLN A 114 -22.14 16.40 -2.34
C GLN A 114 -22.66 14.99 -2.67
N ASP A 115 -22.12 13.97 -1.96
CA ASP A 115 -22.58 12.59 -2.05
C ASP A 115 -24.04 12.45 -1.55
N SER A 116 -24.66 11.34 -1.90
CA SER A 116 -25.90 10.87 -1.29
C SER A 116 -25.64 9.49 -0.65
N LEU A 117 -26.54 9.05 0.23
CA LEU A 117 -26.48 7.72 0.86
C LEU A 117 -27.57 6.83 0.26
N ALA A 118 -27.23 5.59 -0.07
CA ALA A 118 -28.16 4.52 -0.38
C ALA A 118 -28.24 3.56 0.80
N ILE A 119 -29.44 3.25 1.26
CA ILE A 119 -29.75 2.19 2.22
C ILE A 119 -30.60 1.16 1.48
N VAL A 120 -30.13 -0.07 1.41
CA VAL A 120 -30.76 -1.16 0.69
C VAL A 120 -31.26 -2.20 1.69
N ASP A 121 -32.54 -2.48 1.68
CA ASP A 121 -33.12 -3.66 2.34
C ASP A 121 -32.87 -4.89 1.45
N LEU A 122 -31.99 -5.75 1.87
CA LEU A 122 -31.58 -6.93 1.08
C LEU A 122 -32.69 -8.00 0.99
N LYS A 123 -33.71 -7.95 1.85
CA LYS A 123 -34.86 -8.85 1.82
C LYS A 123 -35.88 -8.41 0.78
N SER A 124 -36.29 -7.14 0.77
CA SER A 124 -37.27 -6.61 -0.19
C SER A 124 -36.62 -6.18 -1.49
N GLY A 125 -35.43 -5.66 -1.43
CA GLY A 125 -34.71 -5.02 -2.54
C GLY A 125 -34.98 -3.53 -2.66
N ASP A 126 -35.68 -2.93 -1.67
CA ASP A 126 -35.99 -1.50 -1.66
C ASP A 126 -34.75 -0.65 -1.36
N ILE A 127 -34.65 0.49 -2.02
CA ILE A 127 -33.55 1.44 -1.87
C ILE A 127 -34.09 2.75 -1.36
N THR A 128 -33.66 3.15 -0.16
CA THR A 128 -33.84 4.50 0.36
C THR A 128 -32.64 5.36 0.03
N LYS A 129 -32.85 6.52 -0.62
CA LYS A 129 -31.78 7.46 -0.97
C LYS A 129 -31.91 8.72 -0.13
N ILE A 130 -30.78 9.13 0.49
CA ILE A 130 -30.68 10.31 1.33
C ILE A 130 -29.65 11.26 0.69
N PRO A 131 -30.05 12.46 0.27
CA PRO A 131 -29.14 13.40 -0.38
C PRO A 131 -28.23 14.14 0.63
N LEU A 132 -27.18 14.79 0.12
CA LEU A 132 -26.31 15.72 0.85
C LEU A 132 -25.64 15.08 2.07
N VAL A 133 -25.02 13.92 1.88
CA VAL A 133 -24.32 13.14 2.92
C VAL A 133 -22.81 13.22 2.71
N LYS A 134 -22.05 13.36 3.82
CA LYS A 134 -20.59 13.30 3.82
C LYS A 134 -20.11 12.08 4.61
N GLY A 135 -20.15 10.91 3.97
CA GLY A 135 -19.73 9.65 4.57
C GLY A 135 -20.71 9.09 5.60
N PHE A 136 -20.53 7.82 5.94
CA PHE A 136 -21.37 7.11 6.91
C PHE A 136 -20.53 6.09 7.70
N ARG A 137 -21.10 5.62 8.83
CA ARG A 137 -20.60 4.48 9.60
C ARG A 137 -21.77 3.60 10.03
N ILE A 138 -21.52 2.31 10.18
CA ILE A 138 -22.40 1.33 10.82
C ILE A 138 -21.63 0.66 11.96
N GLY A 139 -22.32 0.03 12.89
CA GLY A 139 -21.67 -0.75 13.95
C GLY A 139 -21.01 -2.00 13.37
N GLU A 140 -19.84 -2.36 13.85
CA GLU A 140 -19.05 -3.49 13.33
C GLU A 140 -19.79 -4.83 13.50
N LYS A 141 -20.33 -5.10 14.69
CA LYS A 141 -21.14 -6.29 14.98
C LYS A 141 -22.63 -5.97 15.13
N GLY A 142 -23.03 -4.71 14.89
CA GLY A 142 -24.41 -4.25 14.91
C GLY A 142 -25.07 -4.25 13.54
N GLY A 143 -26.41 -4.36 13.50
CA GLY A 143 -27.15 -4.43 12.24
C GLY A 143 -28.29 -3.43 12.10
N GLU A 144 -28.56 -2.63 13.12
CA GLU A 144 -29.80 -1.85 13.18
C GLU A 144 -29.65 -0.36 12.85
N TRP A 145 -28.45 0.19 12.97
CA TRP A 145 -28.25 1.64 12.92
C TRP A 145 -27.17 2.05 11.93
N VAL A 146 -27.40 3.19 11.29
CA VAL A 146 -26.41 3.91 10.48
C VAL A 146 -26.28 5.34 11.03
N ALA A 147 -25.07 5.85 11.06
CA ALA A 147 -24.79 7.25 11.38
C ALA A 147 -24.05 7.91 10.21
N TYR A 148 -24.43 9.14 9.86
CA TYR A 148 -23.84 9.90 8.76
C TYR A 148 -23.86 11.40 9.03
N ASN A 149 -22.85 12.12 8.53
CA ASN A 149 -22.86 13.57 8.56
C ASN A 149 -23.70 14.12 7.40
N SER A 150 -24.57 15.06 7.71
CA SER A 150 -25.43 15.71 6.72
C SER A 150 -24.88 17.07 6.29
N CYS A 151 -24.85 17.32 4.98
CA CYS A 151 -24.60 18.65 4.39
C CYS A 151 -25.89 19.43 4.13
N ASP A 152 -27.05 18.87 4.50
CA ASP A 152 -28.35 19.53 4.36
C ASP A 152 -28.53 20.61 5.45
N THR A 153 -28.61 21.85 5.05
CA THR A 153 -28.77 23.00 5.94
C THR A 153 -30.13 23.05 6.61
N THR A 154 -31.12 22.28 6.13
CA THR A 154 -32.47 22.23 6.69
C THR A 154 -32.64 21.26 7.85
N VAL A 155 -31.66 20.38 8.05
CA VAL A 155 -31.68 19.35 9.10
C VAL A 155 -31.66 19.95 10.51
N THR A 156 -31.02 21.12 10.67
CA THR A 156 -31.00 21.87 11.91
C THR A 156 -31.24 23.35 11.63
N LYS A 157 -32.37 23.89 12.05
CA LYS A 157 -32.79 25.28 11.77
C LYS A 157 -31.90 26.35 12.39
N ASP A 158 -31.14 25.99 13.45
CA ASP A 158 -30.38 26.94 14.26
C ASP A 158 -28.88 26.89 14.01
N MET A 159 -28.40 26.03 13.10
CA MET A 159 -26.98 25.91 12.76
C MET A 159 -26.54 26.91 11.69
N LYS A 160 -25.46 27.65 11.98
CA LYS A 160 -24.78 28.47 10.97
C LYS A 160 -23.65 27.67 10.31
N LEU A 161 -23.97 26.98 9.23
CA LEU A 161 -22.98 26.19 8.46
C LEU A 161 -21.99 27.04 7.64
N SER A 162 -22.08 28.37 7.75
CA SER A 162 -21.17 29.29 7.05
C SER A 162 -19.80 29.43 7.70
N ASP A 163 -19.59 28.87 8.88
CA ASP A 163 -18.32 28.92 9.60
C ASP A 163 -17.43 27.74 9.16
N LYS A 164 -16.25 28.02 8.60
CA LYS A 164 -15.31 27.02 8.08
C LYS A 164 -14.87 25.99 9.11
N ASP A 165 -14.97 26.34 10.38
CA ASP A 165 -14.49 25.55 11.51
C ASP A 165 -15.59 24.75 12.21
N ALA A 166 -16.86 24.95 11.85
CA ALA A 166 -17.98 24.25 12.45
C ALA A 166 -18.16 22.85 11.84
N ALA A 167 -18.29 21.86 12.71
CA ALA A 167 -18.56 20.48 12.31
C ALA A 167 -19.99 20.33 11.77
N LEU A 168 -20.19 19.36 10.87
CA LEU A 168 -21.52 19.06 10.31
C LEU A 168 -22.44 18.40 11.33
N PRO A 169 -23.77 18.47 11.16
CA PRO A 169 -24.71 17.69 11.95
C PRO A 169 -24.53 16.20 11.68
N LEU A 170 -24.68 15.40 12.72
CA LEU A 170 -24.72 13.94 12.67
C LEU A 170 -26.16 13.47 12.72
N VAL A 171 -26.56 12.67 11.75
CA VAL A 171 -27.84 11.96 11.73
C VAL A 171 -27.60 10.50 12.09
N VAL A 172 -28.28 10.02 13.11
CA VAL A 172 -28.30 8.60 13.49
C VAL A 172 -29.67 8.05 13.13
N ARG A 173 -29.70 7.04 12.26
CA ARG A 173 -30.94 6.49 11.68
C ARG A 173 -31.07 5.01 11.99
N ASN A 174 -32.23 4.61 12.48
CA ASN A 174 -32.60 3.20 12.55
C ASN A 174 -32.96 2.71 11.14
N LEU A 175 -32.33 1.61 10.71
CA LEU A 175 -32.48 1.09 9.36
C LEU A 175 -33.86 0.50 9.09
N ALA A 176 -34.49 -0.12 10.08
CA ALA A 176 -35.77 -0.78 9.94
C ALA A 176 -36.97 0.19 10.07
N SER A 177 -36.98 1.04 11.10
CA SER A 177 -38.09 1.98 11.34
C SER A 177 -37.95 3.28 10.54
N GLY A 178 -36.73 3.63 10.14
CA GLY A 178 -36.45 4.91 9.53
C GLY A 178 -36.40 6.08 10.49
N GLU A 179 -36.60 5.84 11.81
CA GLU A 179 -36.48 6.87 12.85
C GLU A 179 -35.10 7.50 12.86
N THR A 180 -35.04 8.82 13.04
CA THR A 180 -33.79 9.58 13.02
C THR A 180 -33.63 10.43 14.27
N LYS A 181 -32.39 10.51 14.75
CA LYS A 181 -31.96 11.53 15.74
C LYS A 181 -30.86 12.38 15.11
N VAL A 182 -30.91 13.67 15.38
CA VAL A 182 -29.96 14.63 14.83
C VAL A 182 -29.19 15.30 15.96
N PHE A 183 -27.88 15.32 15.84
CA PHE A 183 -26.96 15.96 16.78
C PHE A 183 -26.20 17.07 16.03
N PRO A 184 -26.29 18.32 16.49
CA PRO A 184 -25.63 19.45 15.84
C PRO A 184 -24.12 19.42 16.09
N TYR A 185 -23.34 19.91 15.14
CA TYR A 185 -21.90 20.16 15.22
C TYR A 185 -21.06 18.99 15.72
N ILE A 186 -21.19 17.79 15.15
CA ILE A 186 -20.40 16.63 15.55
C ILE A 186 -19.11 16.55 14.75
N GLY A 187 -17.96 16.75 15.42
CA GLY A 187 -16.64 16.66 14.84
C GLY A 187 -16.12 15.23 14.67
N SER A 188 -16.44 14.35 15.62
CA SER A 188 -16.10 12.93 15.54
C SER A 188 -17.16 12.07 16.21
N TYR A 189 -17.30 10.84 15.72
CA TYR A 189 -18.22 9.86 16.32
C TYR A 189 -17.74 8.43 16.02
N SER A 190 -18.11 7.49 16.89
CA SER A 190 -17.90 6.06 16.68
C SER A 190 -19.01 5.24 17.34
N PHE A 191 -19.28 4.05 16.79
CA PHE A 191 -20.12 3.04 17.44
C PHE A 191 -19.29 2.20 18.41
N SER A 192 -19.94 1.67 19.44
CA SER A 192 -19.44 0.49 20.15
C SER A 192 -19.41 -0.71 19.19
N GLU A 193 -18.57 -1.70 19.46
CA GLU A 193 -18.40 -2.86 18.57
C GLU A 193 -19.72 -3.60 18.34
N ASP A 194 -20.56 -3.73 19.38
CA ASP A 194 -21.90 -4.33 19.31
C ASP A 194 -22.93 -3.45 18.57
N GLY A 195 -22.58 -2.23 18.19
CA GLY A 195 -23.44 -1.28 17.50
C GLY A 195 -24.61 -0.71 18.34
N ARG A 196 -24.63 -0.96 19.66
CA ARG A 196 -25.75 -0.55 20.54
C ARG A 196 -25.56 0.84 21.14
N ARG A 197 -24.33 1.35 21.13
CA ARG A 197 -23.99 2.69 21.62
C ARG A 197 -23.23 3.46 20.55
N LEU A 198 -23.38 4.78 20.63
CA LEU A 198 -22.61 5.70 19.81
C LEU A 198 -22.06 6.80 20.71
N VAL A 199 -20.78 7.10 20.57
CA VAL A 199 -20.18 8.30 21.17
C VAL A 199 -20.00 9.36 20.11
N ALA A 200 -20.29 10.61 20.47
CA ALA A 200 -20.14 11.76 19.60
C ALA A 200 -19.48 12.92 20.37
N VAL A 201 -18.55 13.60 19.68
CA VAL A 201 -17.89 14.81 20.21
C VAL A 201 -18.45 16.02 19.49
N SER A 202 -19.11 16.92 20.22
CA SER A 202 -19.61 18.16 19.65
C SER A 202 -18.50 19.20 19.49
N LYS A 203 -18.47 19.86 18.33
CA LYS A 203 -17.51 20.90 17.98
C LYS A 203 -18.22 22.09 17.32
N PRO A 204 -19.03 22.84 18.09
CA PRO A 204 -19.59 24.12 17.62
C PRO A 204 -18.47 25.15 17.45
N ALA A 205 -18.75 26.24 16.75
CA ALA A 205 -17.85 27.38 16.69
C ALA A 205 -17.67 28.02 18.09
N ASP A 206 -16.48 28.56 18.38
CA ASP A 206 -16.17 29.14 19.71
C ASP A 206 -17.11 30.29 20.13
N LYS A 207 -17.75 30.93 19.16
CA LYS A 207 -18.71 32.03 19.38
C LYS A 207 -20.16 31.57 19.42
N ASP A 208 -20.44 30.28 19.36
CA ASP A 208 -21.80 29.75 19.43
C ASP A 208 -22.31 29.86 20.88
N SER A 209 -23.42 30.52 21.07
CA SER A 209 -24.05 30.73 22.38
C SER A 209 -25.15 29.70 22.70
N VAL A 210 -25.46 28.84 21.73
CA VAL A 210 -26.56 27.87 21.83
C VAL A 210 -26.03 26.45 22.12
N TYR A 211 -24.90 26.12 21.52
CA TYR A 211 -24.35 24.76 21.59
C TYR A 211 -22.99 24.76 22.27
N SER A 212 -22.78 23.80 23.18
CA SER A 212 -21.53 23.62 23.92
C SER A 212 -20.70 22.49 23.31
N LYS A 213 -19.37 22.61 23.41
CA LYS A 213 -18.46 21.50 23.18
C LYS A 213 -18.66 20.44 24.27
N GLY A 214 -18.59 19.17 23.92
CA GLY A 214 -18.75 18.08 24.88
C GLY A 214 -18.70 16.69 24.28
N VAL A 215 -18.70 15.70 25.17
CA VAL A 215 -18.75 14.27 24.83
C VAL A 215 -20.13 13.74 25.19
N ARG A 216 -20.80 13.16 24.21
CA ARG A 216 -22.15 12.60 24.32
C ARG A 216 -22.14 11.11 24.02
N VAL A 217 -22.86 10.34 24.81
CA VAL A 217 -23.10 8.91 24.56
C VAL A 217 -24.59 8.68 24.29
N VAL A 218 -24.87 8.01 23.19
CA VAL A 218 -26.22 7.66 22.74
C VAL A 218 -26.44 6.16 22.93
N TYR A 219 -27.44 5.78 23.66
CA TYR A 219 -27.93 4.41 23.82
C TYR A 219 -29.03 4.19 22.79
N LEU A 220 -28.67 3.48 21.73
CA LEU A 220 -29.45 3.46 20.49
C LEU A 220 -30.79 2.72 20.62
N PRO A 221 -30.85 1.50 21.23
CA PRO A 221 -32.13 0.79 21.36
C PRO A 221 -33.13 1.53 22.25
N GLU A 222 -32.65 2.17 23.31
CA GLU A 222 -33.51 2.91 24.29
C GLU A 222 -33.81 4.33 23.82
N GLY A 223 -33.14 4.80 22.77
CA GLY A 223 -33.26 6.15 22.27
C GLY A 223 -32.79 7.23 23.25
N LYS A 224 -32.00 6.90 24.28
CA LYS A 224 -31.52 7.82 25.31
C LYS A 224 -30.17 8.39 24.93
N ASP A 225 -29.94 9.66 25.20
CA ASP A 225 -28.65 10.30 25.05
C ASP A 225 -28.23 11.02 26.34
N PHE A 226 -26.94 10.99 26.62
CA PHE A 226 -26.33 11.53 27.81
C PHE A 226 -25.13 12.40 27.43
N LEU A 227 -25.14 13.66 27.85
CA LEU A 227 -24.00 14.54 27.81
C LEU A 227 -23.15 14.23 29.04
N ILE A 228 -22.00 13.56 28.85
CA ILE A 228 -21.19 13.06 29.99
C ILE A 228 -20.08 14.04 30.37
N ASP A 229 -19.65 14.90 29.46
CA ASP A 229 -18.71 16.00 29.75
C ASP A 229 -19.06 17.20 28.88
N GLU A 230 -18.97 18.41 29.45
CA GLU A 230 -19.32 19.67 28.81
C GLU A 230 -18.37 20.77 29.26
N GLY A 231 -18.15 21.74 28.40
CA GLY A 231 -17.41 22.99 28.72
C GLY A 231 -15.92 22.88 28.57
N LYS A 232 -15.34 21.74 28.26
CA LYS A 232 -13.94 21.65 27.87
C LYS A 232 -13.75 22.20 26.46
N LYS A 233 -12.60 22.85 26.21
CA LYS A 233 -12.34 23.45 24.88
C LYS A 233 -11.92 22.44 23.83
N HIS A 234 -11.12 21.45 24.22
CA HIS A 234 -10.54 20.44 23.33
C HIS A 234 -10.81 19.04 23.87
N TYR A 235 -11.32 18.17 23.02
CA TYR A 235 -11.55 16.76 23.27
C TYR A 235 -10.77 15.90 22.28
N GLY A 236 -10.05 14.90 22.78
CA GLY A 236 -9.50 13.84 21.98
C GLY A 236 -10.57 12.84 21.51
N SER A 237 -10.18 11.90 20.67
CA SER A 237 -11.12 10.88 20.17
C SER A 237 -11.51 9.89 21.27
N PRO A 238 -12.81 9.77 21.61
CA PRO A 238 -13.27 8.80 22.58
C PRO A 238 -13.17 7.37 22.03
N VAL A 239 -12.93 6.40 22.91
CA VAL A 239 -12.86 4.98 22.59
C VAL A 239 -13.69 4.15 23.54
N PHE A 240 -14.44 3.18 23.01
CA PHE A 240 -15.13 2.16 23.78
C PHE A 240 -14.20 0.99 24.13
N SER A 241 -14.41 0.36 25.28
CA SER A 241 -13.94 -1.00 25.50
C SER A 241 -14.63 -1.97 24.51
N THR A 242 -14.00 -3.11 24.23
CA THR A 242 -14.54 -4.11 23.30
C THR A 242 -15.96 -4.57 23.65
N ASP A 243 -16.24 -4.74 24.96
CA ASP A 243 -17.57 -5.08 25.47
C ASP A 243 -18.55 -3.90 25.50
N GLY A 244 -18.11 -2.71 25.13
CA GLY A 244 -18.90 -1.48 25.10
C GLY A 244 -19.30 -0.96 26.50
N THR A 245 -18.79 -1.53 27.62
CA THR A 245 -19.18 -1.17 28.98
C THR A 245 -18.41 0.01 29.55
N LYS A 246 -17.32 0.43 28.89
CA LYS A 246 -16.49 1.56 29.31
C LYS A 246 -16.24 2.49 28.14
N LEU A 247 -16.03 3.77 28.44
CA LEU A 247 -15.62 4.80 27.47
C LEU A 247 -14.47 5.58 28.05
N ALA A 248 -13.37 5.73 27.29
CA ALA A 248 -12.25 6.59 27.66
C ALA A 248 -12.07 7.71 26.63
N TYR A 249 -11.63 8.87 27.08
CA TYR A 249 -11.33 10.02 26.24
C TYR A 249 -10.33 10.95 26.93
N THR A 250 -9.69 11.82 26.15
CA THR A 250 -8.86 12.90 26.70
C THR A 250 -9.56 14.23 26.53
N ALA A 251 -9.36 15.16 27.48
CA ALA A 251 -9.90 16.52 27.38
C ALA A 251 -9.00 17.55 28.08
N THR A 252 -9.10 18.82 27.66
CA THR A 252 -8.38 19.93 28.30
C THR A 252 -9.05 21.28 28.08
N ASN A 253 -8.79 22.19 29.01
CA ASN A 253 -9.09 23.63 28.85
C ASN A 253 -7.91 24.42 28.30
N ASP A 254 -6.76 23.80 28.06
CA ASP A 254 -5.59 24.46 27.47
C ASP A 254 -5.91 24.89 26.04
N SER A 255 -5.70 26.19 25.77
CA SER A 255 -5.95 26.82 24.46
C SER A 255 -4.68 27.02 23.64
N ASN A 256 -3.55 26.40 24.04
CA ASN A 256 -2.30 26.52 23.32
C ASN A 256 -2.43 25.88 21.91
N ASP A 257 -2.21 26.68 20.87
CA ASP A 257 -2.35 26.25 19.48
C ASP A 257 -1.00 26.01 18.78
N THR A 258 0.11 26.39 19.39
CA THR A 258 1.45 26.31 18.76
C THR A 258 2.40 25.30 19.40
N GLY A 259 2.11 24.88 20.64
CA GLY A 259 2.89 23.83 21.33
C GLY A 259 2.09 22.57 21.59
N THR A 260 2.53 21.76 22.55
CA THR A 260 1.74 20.65 23.05
C THR A 260 0.70 21.13 24.05
N ARG A 261 -0.55 20.67 23.92
CA ARG A 261 -1.59 20.85 24.93
C ARG A 261 -1.52 19.70 25.92
N ARG A 262 -1.45 20.03 27.20
CA ARG A 262 -1.56 19.00 28.24
C ARG A 262 -3.03 18.58 28.36
N MET A 263 -3.27 17.29 28.16
CA MET A 263 -4.59 16.66 28.23
C MET A 263 -4.73 15.90 29.54
N GLN A 264 -5.97 15.79 30.03
CA GLN A 264 -6.33 14.85 31.10
C GLN A 264 -7.05 13.64 30.52
N LEU A 265 -6.85 12.47 31.10
CA LEU A 265 -7.51 11.21 30.73
C LEU A 265 -8.74 10.98 31.60
N TYR A 266 -9.87 10.69 30.97
CA TYR A 266 -11.14 10.41 31.62
C TYR A 266 -11.68 9.05 31.19
N MET A 267 -12.37 8.38 32.11
CA MET A 267 -13.13 7.15 31.82
C MET A 267 -14.50 7.18 32.53
N ALA A 268 -15.53 6.76 31.78
CA ALA A 268 -16.87 6.55 32.29
C ALA A 268 -17.27 5.07 32.14
N SER A 269 -17.96 4.52 33.15
CA SER A 269 -18.61 3.21 33.04
C SER A 269 -19.99 3.39 32.41
N LEU A 270 -20.38 2.48 31.53
CA LEU A 270 -21.60 2.56 30.74
C LEU A 270 -22.56 1.42 31.09
N GLY A 271 -23.29 1.61 32.24
CA GLY A 271 -24.38 0.71 32.66
C GLY A 271 -25.72 1.07 32.01
N ALA A 272 -26.80 1.09 32.80
CA ALA A 272 -28.12 1.59 32.37
C ALA A 272 -28.12 3.10 32.09
N ALA A 273 -27.18 3.83 32.66
CA ALA A 273 -26.79 5.21 32.37
C ALA A 273 -25.29 5.32 32.59
N PRO A 274 -24.60 6.27 31.92
CA PRO A 274 -23.19 6.51 32.16
C PRO A 274 -22.92 6.99 33.58
N SER A 275 -21.81 6.54 34.19
CA SER A 275 -21.29 7.15 35.41
C SER A 275 -20.69 8.53 35.10
N SER A 276 -20.52 9.35 36.16
CA SER A 276 -19.67 10.53 36.06
C SER A 276 -18.25 10.09 35.65
N PRO A 277 -17.59 10.81 34.71
CA PRO A 277 -16.24 10.48 34.29
C PRO A 277 -15.24 10.55 35.45
N LYS A 278 -14.41 9.53 35.59
CA LYS A 278 -13.28 9.50 36.54
C LYS A 278 -12.04 10.01 35.79
N GLU A 279 -11.35 10.97 36.39
CA GLU A 279 -10.03 11.43 35.91
C GLU A 279 -8.93 10.50 36.40
N PHE A 280 -7.95 10.25 35.57
CA PHE A 280 -6.72 9.54 35.90
C PHE A 280 -5.56 10.54 36.01
N GLU A 281 -5.06 10.68 37.23
CA GLU A 281 -3.82 11.45 37.47
C GLU A 281 -2.62 10.55 37.22
N LEU A 282 -1.75 10.93 36.25
CA LEU A 282 -0.55 10.21 35.90
C LEU A 282 0.67 11.10 36.14
N ASP A 283 1.52 10.66 37.07
CA ASP A 283 2.86 11.27 37.29
C ASP A 283 3.92 10.38 36.66
N VAL A 284 4.20 10.65 35.40
CA VAL A 284 5.08 9.81 34.56
C VAL A 284 6.38 10.56 34.30
N MET A 285 7.50 9.88 34.55
CA MET A 285 8.83 10.39 34.30
C MET A 285 9.57 9.48 33.34
N THR A 286 10.40 10.03 32.46
CA THR A 286 11.34 9.23 31.67
C THR A 286 12.29 8.47 32.58
N GLY A 287 12.79 7.34 32.14
CA GLY A 287 13.93 6.69 32.78
C GLY A 287 15.16 7.61 32.75
N ARG A 288 16.10 7.37 33.66
CA ARG A 288 17.40 8.05 33.65
C ARG A 288 18.19 7.56 32.42
N LYS A 289 18.64 8.48 31.57
CA LYS A 289 19.29 8.15 30.29
C LYS A 289 20.75 7.70 30.39
N GLY A 290 21.36 7.78 31.57
CA GLY A 290 22.78 7.40 31.71
C GLY A 290 23.23 7.28 33.15
N PRO A 291 24.47 6.81 33.39
CA PRO A 291 25.03 6.63 34.72
C PRO A 291 25.22 7.97 35.43
N ASN A 292 25.22 7.91 36.74
CA ASN A 292 25.56 9.07 37.56
C ASN A 292 27.06 9.36 37.41
N LEU A 293 27.40 10.34 36.57
CA LEU A 293 28.80 10.70 36.32
C LEU A 293 29.40 11.38 37.52
N GLN A 294 30.62 11.02 37.91
CA GLN A 294 31.38 11.75 38.91
C GLN A 294 31.76 13.14 38.39
N PRO A 295 31.71 14.18 39.21
CA PRO A 295 32.15 15.51 38.81
C PRO A 295 33.63 15.47 38.44
N PRO A 296 34.01 16.10 37.30
CA PRO A 296 35.41 16.14 36.86
C PRO A 296 36.24 17.05 37.74
N HIS A 297 37.51 16.75 37.85
CA HIS A 297 38.48 17.55 38.62
C HIS A 297 39.63 17.99 37.73
N SER A 298 40.00 19.31 37.80
CA SER A 298 41.18 19.89 37.17
C SER A 298 41.79 20.92 38.07
N SER A 299 43.11 21.00 38.10
CA SER A 299 43.86 22.01 38.85
C SER A 299 43.86 23.39 38.16
N ASP A 300 43.53 23.50 36.90
CA ASP A 300 43.37 24.74 36.16
C ASP A 300 41.92 25.25 36.32
N PRO A 301 41.73 26.47 36.89
CA PRO A 301 40.40 27.00 37.15
C PRO A 301 39.54 27.19 35.91
N ALA A 302 40.11 27.60 34.76
CA ALA A 302 39.39 27.79 33.53
C ALA A 302 38.96 26.45 32.92
N VAL A 303 39.82 25.46 32.94
CA VAL A 303 39.54 24.09 32.53
C VAL A 303 38.48 23.46 33.45
N GLN A 304 38.62 23.66 34.75
CA GLN A 304 37.67 23.17 35.75
C GLN A 304 36.25 23.73 35.50
N GLN A 305 36.16 25.04 35.28
CA GLN A 305 34.85 25.66 35.01
C GLN A 305 34.19 25.12 33.74
N ARG A 306 34.96 24.92 32.66
CA ARG A 306 34.45 24.32 31.42
C ARG A 306 34.00 22.88 31.63
N LEU A 307 34.86 22.05 32.26
CA LEU A 307 34.53 20.64 32.52
C LEU A 307 33.32 20.50 33.45
N MET A 308 33.19 21.37 34.44
CA MET A 308 32.02 21.37 35.33
C MET A 308 30.76 21.75 34.59
N LYS A 309 30.81 22.72 33.67
CA LYS A 309 29.67 23.07 32.81
C LYS A 309 29.27 21.91 31.92
N GLU A 310 30.23 21.29 31.20
CA GLU A 310 29.99 20.09 30.37
C GLU A 310 29.43 18.92 31.20
N TRP A 311 29.91 18.72 32.41
CA TRP A 311 29.39 17.69 33.30
C TRP A 311 27.96 17.99 33.75
N GLN A 312 27.65 19.26 34.11
CA GLN A 312 26.32 19.69 34.48
C GLN A 312 25.33 19.52 33.31
N GLU A 313 25.73 19.88 32.10
CA GLU A 313 24.95 19.70 30.91
C GLU A 313 24.68 18.21 30.62
N LYS A 314 25.71 17.34 30.75
CA LYS A 314 25.55 15.89 30.65
C LYS A 314 24.65 15.30 31.72
N MET A 315 24.78 15.77 32.95
CA MET A 315 23.93 15.32 34.07
C MET A 315 22.48 15.76 33.90
N ALA A 316 22.24 16.98 33.42
CA ALA A 316 20.94 17.49 33.13
C ALA A 316 20.29 16.71 31.96
N ALA A 317 21.06 16.43 30.92
CA ALA A 317 20.59 15.63 29.77
C ALA A 317 20.27 14.16 30.15
N ASN A 318 20.91 13.64 31.20
CA ASN A 318 20.66 12.28 31.72
C ASN A 318 19.55 12.21 32.79
N ALA A 319 19.04 13.36 33.27
CA ALA A 319 18.04 13.39 34.31
C ALA A 319 16.68 12.86 33.78
N ALA A 320 15.90 12.28 34.72
CA ALA A 320 14.50 11.97 34.40
C ALA A 320 13.72 13.26 34.10
N ALA A 321 12.87 13.24 33.09
CA ALA A 321 12.03 14.36 32.69
C ALA A 321 10.54 13.98 32.75
N PRO A 322 9.65 14.93 33.10
CA PRO A 322 8.23 14.65 33.15
C PRO A 322 7.65 14.43 31.73
N LEU A 323 6.70 13.50 31.64
CA LEU A 323 5.95 13.17 30.45
C LEU A 323 4.47 13.43 30.69
N TYR A 324 3.78 13.94 29.68
CA TYR A 324 2.40 14.35 29.78
C TYR A 324 1.54 13.71 28.70
N ILE A 325 0.28 13.44 29.01
CA ILE A 325 -0.73 13.17 27.98
C ILE A 325 -0.90 14.44 27.16
N ASN A 326 -0.89 14.34 25.85
CA ASN A 326 -1.05 15.48 24.96
C ASN A 326 -2.16 15.25 23.91
N GLN A 327 -2.38 16.21 23.02
CA GLN A 327 -3.42 16.15 21.98
C GLN A 327 -3.28 14.97 20.99
N TYR A 328 -2.10 14.37 20.90
CA TYR A 328 -1.82 13.21 20.03
C TYR A 328 -2.04 11.87 20.74
N SER A 329 -2.18 11.91 22.06
CA SER A 329 -2.40 10.72 22.87
C SER A 329 -3.79 10.14 22.62
N LYS A 330 -3.85 8.91 22.11
CA LYS A 330 -5.09 8.18 21.83
C LYS A 330 -5.25 7.08 22.88
N PRO A 331 -6.28 7.13 23.74
CA PRO A 331 -6.55 6.03 24.65
C PRO A 331 -6.90 4.77 23.87
N GLU A 332 -6.50 3.61 24.38
CA GLU A 332 -6.84 2.30 23.84
C GLU A 332 -7.12 1.32 24.99
N PHE A 333 -8.25 0.61 24.94
CA PHE A 333 -8.49 -0.50 25.86
C PHE A 333 -7.80 -1.78 25.34
N SER A 334 -7.26 -2.57 26.27
CA SER A 334 -6.95 -3.96 25.94
C SER A 334 -8.20 -4.69 25.46
N TYR A 335 -8.01 -5.76 24.67
CA TYR A 335 -9.15 -6.48 24.09
C TYR A 335 -10.11 -7.02 25.14
N ASN A 336 -9.58 -7.53 26.27
CA ASN A 336 -10.37 -8.00 27.41
C ASN A 336 -10.91 -6.86 28.30
N GLY A 337 -10.59 -5.60 28.02
CA GLY A 337 -11.04 -4.43 28.77
C GLY A 337 -10.46 -4.29 30.18
N ARG A 338 -9.41 -5.04 30.54
CA ARG A 338 -8.73 -4.99 31.84
C ARG A 338 -7.76 -3.81 31.93
N ARG A 339 -7.13 -3.46 30.83
CA ARG A 339 -6.14 -2.38 30.78
C ARG A 339 -6.62 -1.23 29.91
N LEU A 340 -6.16 -0.03 30.26
CA LEU A 340 -6.29 1.17 29.44
C LEU A 340 -4.89 1.68 29.16
N VAL A 341 -4.57 1.91 27.87
CA VAL A 341 -3.28 2.41 27.45
C VAL A 341 -3.43 3.82 26.91
N VAL A 342 -2.51 4.69 27.27
CA VAL A 342 -2.47 6.06 26.77
C VAL A 342 -1.02 6.47 26.50
N GLY A 343 -0.81 7.21 25.43
CA GLY A 343 0.52 7.75 25.10
C GLY A 343 0.84 8.97 25.96
N VAL A 344 2.12 9.09 26.35
CA VAL A 344 2.67 10.31 26.99
C VAL A 344 3.89 10.78 26.21
N ALA A 345 4.18 12.08 26.27
CA ALA A 345 5.35 12.67 25.61
C ALA A 345 5.91 13.85 26.41
N PRO A 346 7.15 14.26 26.14
CA PRO A 346 7.67 15.54 26.64
C PRO A 346 6.81 16.71 26.19
N GLU A 347 6.77 17.76 26.98
CA GLU A 347 6.13 19.01 26.59
C GLU A 347 6.96 19.73 25.53
N VAL A 348 6.32 20.14 24.45
CA VAL A 348 6.91 21.06 23.46
C VAL A 348 6.40 22.46 23.75
N ALA A 349 7.32 23.37 24.06
CA ALA A 349 6.98 24.77 24.32
C ALA A 349 6.27 25.41 23.10
N PRO A 350 5.36 26.37 23.34
CA PRO A 350 4.77 27.15 22.25
C PRO A 350 5.83 27.95 21.51
N ASP A 351 5.53 28.31 20.28
CA ASP A 351 6.40 29.17 19.48
C ASP A 351 6.69 30.48 20.20
N ASP A 352 7.93 30.91 20.14
CA ASP A 352 8.32 32.25 20.62
C ASP A 352 7.73 33.31 19.71
N THR A 353 6.68 33.99 20.19
CA THR A 353 5.96 35.03 19.45
C THR A 353 6.66 36.40 19.56
N THR A 354 7.74 36.53 20.31
CA THR A 354 8.52 37.77 20.40
C THR A 354 9.37 38.01 19.15
N LEU A 355 9.67 36.94 18.39
CA LEU A 355 10.37 37.02 17.11
C LEU A 355 9.34 37.01 15.97
N VAL A 356 9.39 38.06 15.13
CA VAL A 356 8.55 38.09 13.92
C VAL A 356 9.04 37.08 12.89
N SER A 357 8.12 36.43 12.18
CA SER A 357 8.45 35.31 11.29
C SER A 357 9.52 35.65 10.23
N PHE A 358 9.51 36.84 9.68
CA PHE A 358 10.49 37.26 8.67
C PHE A 358 11.89 37.59 9.23
N GLU A 359 12.05 37.68 10.56
CA GLU A 359 13.34 37.86 11.24
C GLU A 359 13.93 36.53 11.74
N ARG A 360 13.15 35.43 11.65
CA ARG A 360 13.65 34.09 12.02
C ARG A 360 14.43 33.50 10.87
N PRO A 361 15.68 33.06 11.05
CA PRO A 361 16.41 32.34 10.01
C PRO A 361 15.73 30.96 9.79
N GLU A 362 15.52 30.61 8.52
CA GLU A 362 15.14 29.26 8.13
C GLU A 362 16.43 28.46 7.86
N LEU A 363 16.82 27.60 8.78
CA LEU A 363 18.09 26.86 8.75
C LEU A 363 17.91 25.41 9.14
N ASP A 364 18.35 24.49 8.27
CA ASP A 364 18.51 23.07 8.55
C ASP A 364 20.00 22.77 8.88
N ILE A 365 20.25 22.18 10.05
CA ILE A 365 21.61 21.85 10.48
C ILE A 365 21.86 20.35 10.29
N TRP A 366 22.78 20.02 9.39
CA TRP A 366 23.19 18.65 9.12
C TRP A 366 24.35 18.27 10.05
N ARG A 367 24.17 17.17 10.79
CA ARG A 367 25.22 16.61 11.67
C ARG A 367 25.53 15.17 11.22
N TRP A 368 26.81 14.84 11.26
CA TRP A 368 27.33 13.53 10.86
C TRP A 368 26.87 12.37 11.77
N ASP A 369 26.51 12.65 13.01
CA ASP A 369 26.10 11.71 14.05
C ASP A 369 24.62 11.84 14.46
N ALA A 370 23.84 12.63 13.72
CA ALA A 370 22.41 12.75 13.99
C ALA A 370 21.68 11.45 13.60
N PRO A 371 20.68 11.01 14.39
CA PRO A 371 19.86 9.84 14.06
C PRO A 371 19.24 9.92 12.68
N TYR A 372 18.77 11.08 12.31
CA TYR A 372 18.14 11.37 11.03
C TYR A 372 18.77 12.60 10.37
N THR A 373 18.76 12.63 9.06
CA THR A 373 19.08 13.83 8.30
C THR A 373 17.88 14.78 8.26
N PRO A 374 18.07 16.11 8.11
CA PRO A 374 16.97 17.06 8.01
C PRO A 374 15.88 16.68 6.96
N PRO A 375 16.20 16.16 5.78
CA PRO A 375 15.18 15.66 4.86
C PRO A 375 14.32 14.53 5.42
N GLN A 376 14.90 13.58 6.18
CA GLN A 376 14.13 12.51 6.84
C GLN A 376 13.23 13.07 7.94
N GLU A 377 13.75 13.96 8.78
CA GLU A 377 12.96 14.60 9.82
C GLU A 377 11.80 15.40 9.20
N LYS A 378 12.04 16.09 8.09
CA LYS A 378 10.99 16.83 7.37
C LYS A 378 9.90 15.93 6.80
N CYS A 379 10.28 14.79 6.22
CA CYS A 379 9.31 13.80 5.71
C CYS A 379 8.49 13.16 6.84
N ASN A 380 9.09 12.96 7.99
CA ASN A 380 8.50 12.30 9.16
C ASN A 380 8.03 13.31 10.22
N LEU A 381 7.94 14.60 9.89
CA LEU A 381 7.71 15.67 10.86
C LEU A 381 6.43 15.46 11.68
N ASP A 382 5.34 15.05 11.03
CA ASP A 382 4.07 14.79 11.72
C ASP A 382 4.20 13.57 12.64
N GLU A 383 4.85 12.50 12.21
CA GLU A 383 5.12 11.31 13.03
C GLU A 383 5.96 11.66 14.25
N LEU A 384 7.05 12.42 14.07
CA LEU A 384 7.91 12.88 15.15
C LEU A 384 7.16 13.78 16.16
N ARG A 385 6.26 14.66 15.67
CA ARG A 385 5.42 15.51 16.53
C ARG A 385 4.37 14.72 17.29
N GLU A 386 3.81 13.69 16.67
CA GLU A 386 2.75 12.86 17.24
C GLU A 386 3.29 11.70 18.10
N GLN A 387 4.60 11.51 18.13
CA GLN A 387 5.23 10.42 18.88
C GLN A 387 4.87 10.48 20.35
N THR A 388 4.37 9.36 20.88
CA THR A 388 4.04 9.20 22.29
C THR A 388 4.54 7.85 22.79
N PHE A 389 4.80 7.77 24.10
CA PHE A 389 5.28 6.57 24.78
C PHE A 389 4.15 5.90 25.56
N PRO A 390 3.96 4.58 25.43
CA PRO A 390 2.80 3.91 26.00
C PRO A 390 2.92 3.79 27.54
N VAL A 391 1.89 4.26 28.21
CA VAL A 391 1.61 4.00 29.63
C VAL A 391 0.44 3.03 29.71
N VAL A 392 0.66 1.89 30.35
CA VAL A 392 -0.36 0.87 30.60
C VAL A 392 -0.94 1.09 32.00
N ILE A 393 -2.26 1.21 32.10
CA ILE A 393 -3.02 1.40 33.33
C ILE A 393 -3.81 0.12 33.57
N ASP A 394 -3.62 -0.54 34.71
CA ASP A 394 -4.50 -1.63 35.16
C ASP A 394 -5.76 -1.04 35.79
N LEU A 395 -6.91 -1.34 35.25
CA LEU A 395 -8.19 -0.72 35.66
C LEU A 395 -8.76 -1.29 36.95
N GLU A 396 -8.29 -2.44 37.42
CA GLU A 396 -8.70 -3.05 38.67
C GLU A 396 -7.94 -2.45 39.83
N SER A 397 -6.62 -2.41 39.76
CA SER A 397 -5.76 -1.85 40.81
C SER A 397 -5.59 -0.33 40.74
N GLY A 398 -5.80 0.27 39.59
CA GLY A 398 -5.49 1.68 39.29
C GLY A 398 -4.00 1.97 39.16
N GLY A 399 -3.16 0.95 39.22
CA GLY A 399 -1.70 1.08 38.99
C GLY A 399 -1.39 1.35 37.53
N TYR A 400 -0.31 2.10 37.26
CA TYR A 400 0.11 2.39 35.89
C TYR A 400 1.63 2.24 35.69
N ARG A 401 2.06 2.06 34.44
CA ARG A 401 3.46 1.83 34.09
C ARG A 401 3.80 2.40 32.70
N LEU A 402 4.87 3.17 32.64
CA LEU A 402 5.54 3.53 31.40
C LEU A 402 6.34 2.31 30.90
N ILE A 403 6.12 1.91 29.65
CA ILE A 403 6.79 0.73 29.08
C ILE A 403 8.18 1.08 28.57
N ASP A 404 8.31 2.13 27.78
CA ASP A 404 9.59 2.67 27.32
C ASP A 404 9.40 4.16 26.98
N SER A 405 10.49 4.93 27.02
CA SER A 405 10.49 6.36 26.64
C SER A 405 11.65 6.70 25.70
N ASN A 406 12.25 5.70 25.07
CA ASN A 406 13.28 5.92 24.08
C ASN A 406 12.63 6.27 22.72
N PRO A 407 12.88 7.49 22.16
CA PRO A 407 12.27 7.89 20.89
C PRO A 407 12.77 7.07 19.68
N LEU A 408 13.88 6.33 19.83
CA LEU A 408 14.44 5.46 18.79
C LEU A 408 14.09 3.98 19.01
N ALA A 409 13.19 3.71 19.95
CA ALA A 409 12.67 2.36 20.19
C ALA A 409 11.21 2.23 19.73
N THR A 410 10.89 1.06 19.18
CA THR A 410 9.52 0.69 18.85
C THR A 410 8.99 -0.29 19.88
N VAL A 411 7.82 0.02 20.46
CA VAL A 411 7.11 -0.86 21.40
C VAL A 411 5.96 -1.56 20.68
N LEU A 412 5.92 -2.89 20.76
CA LEU A 412 4.91 -3.73 20.10
C LEU A 412 4.14 -4.57 21.11
N SER A 413 2.81 -4.55 21.00
CA SER A 413 1.89 -5.43 21.71
C SER A 413 0.81 -5.91 20.72
N PRO A 414 1.01 -7.07 20.07
CA PRO A 414 0.16 -7.50 18.94
C PRO A 414 -1.25 -7.91 19.36
N ASP A 415 -1.49 -8.21 20.64
CA ASP A 415 -2.77 -8.62 21.21
C ASP A 415 -3.57 -7.47 21.83
N ARG A 416 -3.26 -6.21 21.46
CA ARG A 416 -3.87 -5.02 22.02
C ARG A 416 -3.72 -4.95 23.54
N TRP A 417 -2.57 -5.30 24.09
CA TRP A 417 -2.23 -5.23 25.50
C TRP A 417 -2.99 -6.21 26.43
N ASP A 418 -3.55 -7.29 25.88
CA ASP A 418 -4.15 -8.37 26.67
C ASP A 418 -3.09 -9.21 27.36
N GLY A 419 -1.96 -9.45 26.70
CA GLY A 419 -0.85 -10.22 27.22
C GLY A 419 -0.03 -9.51 28.27
N ASP A 420 0.88 -10.23 28.89
CA ASP A 420 1.72 -9.71 29.97
C ASP A 420 3.07 -9.14 29.48
N TRP A 421 3.36 -9.26 28.20
CA TRP A 421 4.65 -8.85 27.64
C TRP A 421 4.51 -7.92 26.45
N ALA A 422 5.36 -6.90 26.40
CA ALA A 422 5.55 -6.06 25.23
C ALA A 422 6.98 -6.27 24.68
N LEU A 423 7.13 -6.26 23.36
CA LEU A 423 8.42 -6.32 22.67
C LEU A 423 8.92 -4.90 22.44
N ILE A 424 10.18 -4.66 22.81
CA ILE A 424 10.89 -3.42 22.50
C ILE A 424 11.98 -3.74 21.49
N ARG A 425 12.01 -2.99 20.39
CA ARG A 425 13.08 -2.97 19.40
C ARG A 425 13.78 -1.62 19.49
N ASP A 426 15.02 -1.60 19.89
CA ASP A 426 15.81 -0.38 20.11
C ASP A 426 16.90 -0.25 19.05
N ALA A 427 16.74 0.75 18.18
CA ALA A 427 17.67 1.07 17.10
C ALA A 427 18.81 2.02 17.52
N SER A 428 18.79 2.56 18.72
CA SER A 428 19.64 3.67 19.16
C SER A 428 21.13 3.48 18.87
N LYS A 429 21.63 2.25 18.97
CA LYS A 429 23.06 1.95 18.80
C LYS A 429 23.52 2.09 17.36
N ASP A 430 22.68 1.68 16.40
CA ASP A 430 23.06 1.55 15.00
C ASP A 430 22.20 2.44 14.07
N ILE A 431 21.43 3.38 14.62
CA ILE A 431 20.46 4.22 13.89
C ILE A 431 21.10 5.01 12.73
N VAL A 432 22.32 5.51 12.91
CA VAL A 432 23.03 6.24 11.83
C VAL A 432 23.37 5.29 10.68
N SER A 433 23.73 4.05 10.98
CA SER A 433 24.07 3.06 9.96
C SER A 433 22.87 2.59 9.15
N GLN A 434 21.64 2.73 9.63
CA GLN A 434 20.40 2.49 8.88
C GLN A 434 20.28 3.35 7.63
N GLN A 435 21.03 4.44 7.54
CA GLN A 435 21.08 5.29 6.34
C GLN A 435 21.61 4.55 5.10
N TRP A 436 22.44 3.52 5.28
CA TRP A 436 23.06 2.74 4.19
C TRP A 436 23.01 1.23 4.40
N ASN A 437 22.79 0.76 5.63
CA ASN A 437 22.68 -0.65 5.96
C ASN A 437 21.23 -1.02 6.27
N TYR A 438 20.52 -1.60 5.31
CA TYR A 438 19.13 -2.06 5.45
C TYR A 438 18.96 -3.19 6.49
N TYR A 439 20.06 -3.75 6.94
CA TYR A 439 20.11 -4.82 7.94
C TYR A 439 20.81 -4.37 9.20
N ALA A 440 20.83 -3.06 9.47
CA ALA A 440 21.37 -2.51 10.71
C ALA A 440 20.69 -3.18 11.90
N PRO A 441 21.45 -3.60 12.93
CA PRO A 441 20.89 -4.35 14.02
C PRO A 441 20.08 -3.46 14.98
N GLU A 442 18.97 -4.03 15.48
CA GLU A 442 18.23 -3.53 16.63
C GLU A 442 18.47 -4.42 17.84
N GLN A 443 18.60 -3.82 19.02
CA GLN A 443 18.59 -4.56 20.27
C GLN A 443 17.15 -4.89 20.65
N ILE A 444 16.80 -6.17 20.78
CA ILE A 444 15.46 -6.59 21.18
C ILE A 444 15.42 -6.99 22.65
N SER A 445 14.33 -6.59 23.31
CA SER A 445 14.02 -6.95 24.70
C SER A 445 12.51 -7.10 24.88
N VAL A 446 12.10 -7.81 25.92
CA VAL A 446 10.70 -7.85 26.36
C VAL A 446 10.56 -7.18 27.71
N VAL A 447 9.42 -6.51 27.91
CA VAL A 447 9.05 -5.89 29.19
C VAL A 447 7.73 -6.47 29.64
N ASN A 448 7.68 -6.94 30.91
CA ASN A 448 6.45 -7.33 31.53
C ASN A 448 5.63 -6.08 31.91
N VAL A 449 4.41 -5.98 31.37
CA VAL A 449 3.58 -4.78 31.55
C VAL A 449 3.01 -4.62 32.97
N ASN A 450 3.02 -5.68 33.78
CA ASN A 450 2.53 -5.65 35.15
C ASN A 450 3.57 -5.18 36.16
N ASP A 451 4.81 -5.70 36.09
CA ASP A 451 5.87 -5.40 37.03
C ASP A 451 7.04 -4.59 36.49
N GLY A 452 7.14 -4.44 35.14
CA GLY A 452 8.20 -3.71 34.46
C GLY A 452 9.51 -4.48 34.31
N GLN A 453 9.52 -5.78 34.60
CA GLN A 453 10.71 -6.60 34.41
C GLN A 453 11.11 -6.58 32.91
N LYS A 454 12.30 -6.04 32.64
CA LYS A 454 12.88 -6.03 31.30
C LYS A 454 13.88 -7.18 31.15
N ARG A 455 13.85 -7.86 30.00
CA ARG A 455 14.81 -8.91 29.63
C ARG A 455 15.33 -8.64 28.23
N ASP A 456 16.63 -8.43 28.12
CA ASP A 456 17.31 -8.32 26.84
C ASP A 456 17.46 -9.70 26.23
N ILE A 457 17.22 -9.81 24.92
CA ILE A 457 17.17 -11.09 24.20
C ILE A 457 18.34 -11.23 23.24
N ALA A 458 18.43 -10.37 22.25
CA ALA A 458 19.39 -10.49 21.16
C ALA A 458 19.54 -9.18 20.39
N SER A 459 20.52 -9.16 19.49
CA SER A 459 20.61 -8.15 18.45
C SER A 459 20.21 -8.80 17.12
N VAL A 460 19.20 -8.26 16.44
CA VAL A 460 18.60 -8.81 15.22
C VAL A 460 18.49 -7.73 14.16
N TYR A 461 18.22 -8.11 12.92
CA TYR A 461 18.02 -7.15 11.84
C TYR A 461 16.84 -6.21 12.11
N GLU A 462 16.94 -4.98 11.67
CA GLU A 462 15.89 -3.98 11.80
C GLU A 462 14.52 -4.53 11.34
N GLY A 463 13.51 -4.30 12.17
CA GLY A 463 12.13 -4.69 11.85
C GLY A 463 11.83 -6.17 11.86
N SER A 464 12.82 -7.07 12.04
CA SER A 464 12.61 -8.52 11.88
C SER A 464 11.91 -9.17 13.07
N ALA A 465 12.14 -8.70 14.30
CA ALA A 465 11.59 -9.31 15.50
C ALA A 465 10.11 -9.01 15.69
N LYS A 466 9.35 -10.03 16.05
CA LYS A 466 7.90 -9.99 16.31
C LYS A 466 7.58 -10.80 17.55
N LEU A 467 6.41 -10.51 18.15
CA LEU A 467 5.85 -11.27 19.27
C LEU A 467 4.75 -12.21 18.75
N SER A 468 4.68 -13.42 19.28
CA SER A 468 3.60 -14.38 18.95
C SER A 468 2.25 -13.88 19.48
N PRO A 469 1.11 -14.31 18.90
CA PRO A 469 -0.22 -13.83 19.28
C PRO A 469 -0.59 -14.02 20.75
N GLY A 470 -0.08 -15.06 21.41
CA GLY A 470 -0.32 -15.36 22.83
C GLY A 470 0.85 -14.97 23.74
N ASP A 471 1.76 -14.10 23.30
CA ASP A 471 2.90 -13.57 24.06
C ASP A 471 3.88 -14.61 24.63
N ARG A 472 3.90 -15.82 24.05
CA ARG A 472 4.82 -16.85 24.53
C ARG A 472 6.21 -16.75 23.96
N PHE A 473 6.31 -16.27 22.70
CA PHE A 473 7.56 -16.25 21.94
C PHE A 473 7.82 -14.90 21.31
N VAL A 474 9.10 -14.50 21.31
CA VAL A 474 9.63 -13.52 20.35
C VAL A 474 10.30 -14.30 19.22
N TYR A 475 10.00 -13.98 17.96
CA TYR A 475 10.54 -14.68 16.81
C TYR A 475 11.08 -13.73 15.76
N TRP A 476 12.11 -14.18 15.04
CA TRP A 476 12.75 -13.39 13.99
C TRP A 476 13.40 -14.29 12.95
N PHE A 477 13.64 -13.75 11.76
CA PHE A 477 14.46 -14.38 10.74
C PHE A 477 15.89 -13.83 10.78
N LYS A 478 16.88 -14.72 10.67
CA LYS A 478 18.29 -14.32 10.62
C LYS A 478 19.15 -15.44 10.01
N ASP A 479 20.11 -15.07 9.16
CA ASP A 479 21.11 -15.95 8.57
C ASP A 479 20.53 -17.17 7.83
N GLY A 480 19.30 -17.04 7.30
CA GLY A 480 18.63 -18.09 6.53
C GLY A 480 17.71 -18.98 7.36
N ASP A 481 17.50 -18.71 8.64
CA ASP A 481 16.64 -19.50 9.53
C ASP A 481 15.71 -18.64 10.38
N TRP A 482 14.59 -19.24 10.82
CA TRP A 482 13.70 -18.67 11.82
C TRP A 482 14.13 -19.09 13.22
N PHE A 483 14.23 -18.09 14.11
CA PHE A 483 14.53 -18.26 15.52
C PHE A 483 13.31 -17.93 16.38
N ALA A 484 13.19 -18.62 17.52
CA ALA A 484 12.19 -18.33 18.53
C ALA A 484 12.85 -18.24 19.92
N TYR A 485 12.48 -17.22 20.67
CA TYR A 485 12.83 -17.05 22.08
C TYR A 485 11.60 -17.32 22.94
N GLU A 486 11.62 -18.35 23.77
CA GLU A 486 10.54 -18.65 24.72
C GLU A 486 10.69 -17.76 25.94
N ILE A 487 9.70 -16.87 26.17
CA ILE A 487 9.77 -15.86 27.25
C ILE A 487 9.83 -16.50 28.63
N SER A 488 9.11 -17.62 28.85
CA SER A 488 9.05 -18.30 30.13
C SER A 488 10.38 -18.93 30.55
N SER A 489 11.08 -19.57 29.62
CA SER A 489 12.33 -20.28 29.88
C SER A 489 13.60 -19.46 29.62
N GLY A 490 13.49 -18.38 28.81
CA GLY A 490 14.63 -17.62 28.33
C GLY A 490 15.45 -18.32 27.26
N SER A 491 14.96 -19.39 26.66
CA SER A 491 15.66 -20.19 25.67
C SER A 491 15.49 -19.66 24.27
N ILE A 492 16.56 -19.57 23.50
CA ILE A 492 16.56 -19.27 22.05
C ILE A 492 16.77 -20.57 21.29
N VAL A 493 15.92 -20.83 20.32
CA VAL A 493 15.95 -22.00 19.45
C VAL A 493 15.99 -21.59 17.99
N ASN A 494 16.84 -22.20 17.17
CA ASN A 494 16.72 -22.20 15.73
C ASN A 494 15.60 -23.18 15.36
N ALA A 495 14.41 -22.63 15.08
CA ALA A 495 13.19 -23.40 14.91
C ALA A 495 13.12 -24.16 13.57
N THR A 496 13.82 -23.66 12.54
CA THR A 496 13.76 -24.23 11.17
C THR A 496 14.91 -25.14 10.81
N ARG A 497 15.93 -25.25 11.67
CA ARG A 497 17.17 -26.03 11.43
C ARG A 497 16.94 -27.45 10.92
N ALA A 498 15.85 -28.10 11.34
CA ALA A 498 15.54 -29.48 10.98
C ALA A 498 14.69 -29.59 9.69
N ILE A 499 14.31 -28.51 9.05
CA ILE A 499 13.68 -28.52 7.72
C ILE A 499 14.76 -28.91 6.71
N PRO A 500 14.52 -29.91 5.84
CA PRO A 500 15.54 -30.41 4.90
C PRO A 500 15.77 -29.51 3.69
N TYR A 501 15.07 -28.37 3.62
CA TYR A 501 15.09 -27.42 2.53
C TYR A 501 15.32 -26.01 3.04
N PRO A 502 15.94 -25.12 2.26
CA PRO A 502 16.08 -23.71 2.60
C PRO A 502 14.71 -23.05 2.87
N VAL A 503 14.65 -22.25 3.92
CA VAL A 503 13.50 -21.38 4.22
C VAL A 503 13.81 -19.92 3.88
N TRP A 504 14.95 -19.68 3.22
CA TRP A 504 15.37 -18.41 2.65
C TRP A 504 15.21 -18.43 1.13
N ASP A 505 14.97 -17.27 0.54
CA ASP A 505 14.73 -17.11 -0.88
C ASP A 505 16.01 -17.36 -1.68
N GLU A 506 16.04 -18.51 -2.37
CA GLU A 506 17.17 -18.96 -3.19
C GLU A 506 17.28 -18.20 -4.50
N ASP A 507 16.24 -17.47 -4.91
CA ASP A 507 16.17 -16.69 -6.15
C ASP A 507 16.54 -15.21 -5.93
N ASP A 508 16.73 -14.77 -4.68
CA ASP A 508 17.15 -13.41 -4.36
C ASP A 508 18.61 -13.17 -4.77
N ASP A 509 18.82 -12.28 -5.73
CA ASP A 509 20.13 -11.90 -6.28
C ASP A 509 20.68 -10.56 -5.75
N HIS A 510 20.07 -10.01 -4.70
CA HIS A 510 20.59 -8.82 -4.02
C HIS A 510 21.84 -9.14 -3.18
N PRO A 511 22.82 -8.21 -3.10
CA PRO A 511 24.06 -8.45 -2.36
C PRO A 511 23.93 -8.37 -0.83
N GLY A 512 22.69 -8.29 -0.31
CA GLY A 512 22.38 -8.22 1.10
C GLY A 512 22.40 -9.55 1.84
N VAL A 513 21.69 -9.61 2.97
CA VAL A 513 21.47 -10.85 3.72
C VAL A 513 20.34 -11.65 3.08
N ARG A 514 20.35 -12.96 3.30
CA ARG A 514 19.30 -13.86 2.82
C ARG A 514 17.93 -13.43 3.32
N GLN A 515 16.98 -13.35 2.42
CA GLN A 515 15.56 -13.06 2.73
C GLN A 515 14.81 -14.37 2.97
N ASP A 516 13.73 -14.33 3.76
CA ASP A 516 12.87 -15.49 3.96
C ASP A 516 11.84 -15.64 2.85
N TYR A 517 11.32 -16.88 2.65
CA TYR A 517 10.16 -17.11 1.77
C TYR A 517 8.83 -16.64 2.38
N GLY A 518 8.84 -16.12 3.60
CA GLY A 518 7.70 -15.58 4.32
C GLY A 518 7.28 -16.42 5.52
N PHE A 519 6.38 -15.82 6.30
CA PHE A 519 5.77 -16.40 7.48
C PHE A 519 4.26 -16.48 7.27
N ALA A 520 3.68 -17.69 7.41
CA ALA A 520 2.26 -17.89 7.12
C ALA A 520 1.36 -17.48 8.29
N SER A 521 1.58 -18.03 9.48
CA SER A 521 0.74 -17.77 10.67
C SER A 521 1.32 -18.45 11.91
N TRP A 522 0.66 -18.20 13.05
CA TRP A 522 0.78 -18.97 14.29
C TRP A 522 -0.45 -19.86 14.50
N SER A 523 -0.31 -20.90 15.33
CA SER A 523 -1.46 -21.57 15.96
C SER A 523 -2.04 -20.70 17.07
N GLU A 524 -3.32 -20.93 17.42
CA GLU A 524 -4.04 -20.19 18.50
C GLU A 524 -3.33 -20.24 19.87
N ASP A 525 -2.65 -21.33 20.17
CA ASP A 525 -1.96 -21.60 21.43
C ASP A 525 -0.46 -21.31 21.40
N ASP A 526 0.02 -20.67 20.35
CA ASP A 526 1.44 -20.43 20.05
C ASP A 526 2.31 -21.71 20.04
N SER A 527 1.70 -22.89 19.90
CA SER A 527 2.46 -24.14 19.88
C SER A 527 3.13 -24.44 18.54
N ARG A 528 2.71 -23.72 17.48
CA ARG A 528 3.22 -23.94 16.11
C ARG A 528 3.44 -22.62 15.37
N MET A 529 4.60 -22.52 14.74
CA MET A 529 4.93 -21.53 13.72
C MET A 529 4.67 -22.15 12.34
N LEU A 530 4.04 -21.40 11.43
CA LEU A 530 3.88 -21.81 10.04
C LEU A 530 4.79 -20.94 9.17
N VAL A 531 5.75 -21.60 8.53
CA VAL A 531 6.76 -20.96 7.66
C VAL A 531 6.74 -21.61 6.29
N TYR A 532 7.39 -20.96 5.32
CA TYR A 532 7.50 -21.46 3.96
C TYR A 532 8.92 -21.92 3.64
N ASP A 533 9.04 -23.00 2.87
CA ASP A 533 10.15 -23.17 1.94
C ASP A 533 9.73 -22.60 0.56
N ARG A 534 10.53 -22.83 -0.47
CA ARG A 534 10.22 -22.39 -1.85
C ARG A 534 8.82 -22.79 -2.29
N PHE A 535 8.37 -24.00 -1.96
CA PHE A 535 7.17 -24.64 -2.48
C PHE A 535 6.06 -24.82 -1.44
N ASP A 536 6.40 -25.28 -0.24
CA ASP A 536 5.47 -25.86 0.71
C ASP A 536 5.33 -25.07 2.02
N ILE A 537 4.31 -25.42 2.82
CA ILE A 537 4.06 -24.85 4.14
C ILE A 537 4.53 -25.85 5.21
N TRP A 538 5.34 -25.36 6.14
CA TRP A 538 5.87 -26.15 7.25
C TRP A 538 5.27 -25.70 8.57
N SER A 539 4.86 -26.66 9.40
CA SER A 539 4.49 -26.47 10.80
C SER A 539 5.68 -26.81 11.68
N VAL A 540 6.14 -25.84 12.45
CA VAL A 540 7.36 -25.93 13.24
C VAL A 540 7.03 -25.74 14.72
N ASP A 541 7.62 -26.56 15.59
CA ASP A 541 7.59 -26.35 17.03
C ASP A 541 8.62 -25.28 17.42
N PRO A 542 8.18 -24.11 17.93
CA PRO A 542 9.10 -23.03 18.30
C PRO A 542 10.04 -23.41 19.47
N THR A 543 9.76 -24.48 20.21
CA THR A 543 10.65 -25.00 21.26
C THR A 543 11.71 -25.96 20.74
N GLY A 544 11.60 -26.38 19.47
CA GLY A 544 12.52 -27.32 18.81
C GLY A 544 12.50 -28.76 19.35
N LYS A 545 11.52 -29.14 20.18
CA LYS A 545 11.38 -30.48 20.75
C LYS A 545 10.77 -31.49 19.78
N GLU A 546 9.93 -31.02 18.87
CA GLU A 546 9.29 -31.82 17.86
C GLU A 546 9.83 -31.50 16.47
N ALA A 547 9.92 -32.52 15.61
CA ALA A 547 10.38 -32.34 14.25
C ALA A 547 9.38 -31.52 13.43
N PRO A 548 9.87 -30.65 12.49
CA PRO A 548 9.01 -29.91 11.55
C PRO A 548 8.14 -30.88 10.72
N VAL A 549 6.93 -30.44 10.42
CA VAL A 549 5.98 -31.23 9.60
C VAL A 549 5.61 -30.41 8.36
N CYS A 550 5.86 -31.00 7.17
CA CYS A 550 5.33 -30.42 5.93
C CYS A 550 3.82 -30.59 5.89
N LEU A 551 3.08 -29.45 6.10
CA LEU A 551 1.61 -29.48 6.14
C LEU A 551 0.99 -29.86 4.82
N THR A 552 1.59 -29.46 3.72
CA THR A 552 1.16 -29.71 2.35
C THR A 552 1.63 -31.05 1.78
N LYS A 553 2.34 -31.86 2.59
CA LYS A 553 2.88 -33.21 2.21
C LYS A 553 3.68 -33.16 0.90
N SER A 554 4.55 -32.16 0.76
CA SER A 554 5.40 -31.94 -0.41
C SER A 554 4.63 -31.78 -1.72
N TYR A 555 3.32 -31.46 -1.66
CA TYR A 555 2.50 -31.31 -2.86
C TYR A 555 3.01 -30.19 -3.75
N GLY A 556 3.49 -29.10 -3.13
CA GLY A 556 4.09 -27.98 -3.86
C GLY A 556 5.33 -28.44 -4.63
N ARG A 557 6.26 -29.05 -3.96
CA ARG A 557 7.53 -29.53 -4.54
C ARG A 557 7.31 -30.61 -5.60
N ASP A 558 6.42 -31.58 -5.35
CA ASP A 558 6.12 -32.65 -6.30
C ASP A 558 5.50 -32.16 -7.61
N ASN A 559 4.94 -30.95 -7.63
CA ASN A 559 4.22 -30.35 -8.78
C ASN A 559 4.81 -29.02 -9.24
N ASP A 560 5.98 -28.60 -8.75
CA ASP A 560 6.62 -27.31 -9.03
C ASP A 560 5.72 -26.09 -8.69
N LEU A 561 4.93 -26.19 -7.62
CA LEU A 561 3.94 -25.20 -7.20
C LEU A 561 4.39 -24.45 -5.93
N LYS A 562 4.57 -23.16 -6.02
CA LYS A 562 4.66 -22.25 -4.86
C LYS A 562 3.28 -22.18 -4.20
N ILE A 563 3.16 -22.64 -2.96
CA ILE A 563 1.93 -22.62 -2.16
C ILE A 563 2.03 -21.56 -1.10
N ARG A 564 1.06 -20.64 -1.05
CA ARG A 564 1.02 -19.58 -0.03
C ARG A 564 -0.37 -19.46 0.58
N TYR A 565 -0.45 -19.31 1.89
CA TYR A 565 -1.68 -19.07 2.63
C TYR A 565 -2.15 -17.63 2.44
N VAL A 566 -3.43 -17.46 2.17
CA VAL A 566 -4.08 -16.16 2.09
C VAL A 566 -4.98 -15.94 3.29
N ASN A 567 -4.67 -14.96 4.14
CA ASN A 567 -5.56 -14.57 5.24
C ASN A 567 -6.78 -13.83 4.68
N THR A 568 -7.86 -14.55 4.42
CA THR A 568 -9.12 -14.00 3.89
C THR A 568 -9.98 -13.30 4.94
N HIS A 569 -9.65 -13.41 6.23
CA HIS A 569 -10.36 -12.78 7.36
C HIS A 569 -9.69 -11.48 7.85
N GLY A 570 -8.63 -11.05 7.18
CA GLY A 570 -7.96 -9.79 7.45
C GLY A 570 -7.36 -9.69 8.86
N LYS A 571 -7.46 -8.51 9.48
CA LYS A 571 -6.84 -8.24 10.78
C LYS A 571 -7.50 -8.97 11.96
N GLU A 572 -8.72 -9.46 11.80
CA GLU A 572 -9.43 -10.16 12.87
C GLU A 572 -8.84 -11.54 13.17
N ARG A 573 -8.21 -12.18 12.15
CA ARG A 573 -7.57 -13.48 12.33
C ARG A 573 -6.05 -13.35 12.43
N ARG A 574 -5.55 -13.37 13.64
CA ARG A 574 -4.12 -13.30 13.96
C ARG A 574 -3.42 -14.66 14.04
N PHE A 575 -4.18 -15.73 14.12
CA PHE A 575 -3.72 -17.11 14.26
C PHE A 575 -4.70 -18.07 13.60
N LEU A 576 -4.30 -19.33 13.48
CA LEU A 576 -5.11 -20.42 12.97
C LEU A 576 -5.54 -21.36 14.09
N LYS A 577 -6.83 -21.72 14.08
CA LYS A 577 -7.40 -22.73 14.95
C LYS A 577 -7.44 -24.08 14.24
N LYS A 578 -7.23 -25.17 14.98
CA LYS A 578 -7.38 -26.53 14.43
C LYS A 578 -8.75 -26.70 13.77
N GLY A 579 -8.73 -27.08 12.49
CA GLY A 579 -9.93 -27.24 11.66
C GLY A 579 -10.29 -26.03 10.82
N ASP A 580 -9.62 -24.87 11.00
CA ASP A 580 -9.83 -23.70 10.16
C ASP A 580 -9.53 -24.00 8.69
N LEU A 581 -10.34 -23.42 7.80
CA LEU A 581 -10.11 -23.48 6.37
C LEU A 581 -8.99 -22.49 6.01
N MET A 582 -7.92 -23.01 5.45
CA MET A 582 -6.84 -22.24 4.84
C MET A 582 -7.13 -22.11 3.35
N THR A 583 -7.25 -20.88 2.87
CA THR A 583 -7.27 -20.56 1.44
C THR A 583 -5.84 -20.43 0.95
N LEU A 584 -5.53 -21.08 -0.16
CA LEU A 584 -4.18 -21.15 -0.71
C LEU A 584 -4.15 -20.57 -2.11
N THR A 585 -3.12 -19.80 -2.42
CA THR A 585 -2.71 -19.49 -3.79
C THR A 585 -1.64 -20.45 -4.23
N LEU A 586 -1.69 -20.79 -5.51
CA LEU A 586 -0.75 -21.68 -6.18
C LEU A 586 -0.12 -20.93 -7.36
N PHE A 587 1.19 -21.10 -7.56
CA PHE A 587 1.91 -20.59 -8.71
C PHE A 587 2.89 -21.63 -9.23
N ASN A 588 2.81 -21.96 -10.51
CA ASN A 588 3.72 -22.93 -11.13
C ASN A 588 4.95 -22.22 -11.69
N TYR A 589 6.13 -22.59 -11.20
CA TYR A 589 7.37 -21.95 -11.64
C TYR A 589 7.74 -22.22 -13.11
N LYS A 590 7.30 -23.36 -13.68
CA LYS A 590 7.67 -23.75 -15.04
C LYS A 590 6.80 -23.09 -16.11
N ASP A 591 5.48 -23.15 -15.94
CA ASP A 591 4.53 -22.66 -16.95
C ASP A 591 3.79 -21.40 -16.51
N LYS A 592 4.13 -20.86 -15.32
CA LYS A 592 3.64 -19.62 -14.72
C LYS A 592 2.14 -19.62 -14.42
N ARG A 593 1.44 -20.77 -14.54
CA ARG A 593 0.01 -20.86 -14.22
C ARG A 593 -0.25 -20.56 -12.76
N ASN A 594 -1.33 -19.89 -12.51
CA ASN A 594 -1.82 -19.57 -11.18
C ASN A 594 -2.95 -20.50 -10.77
N GLY A 595 -3.23 -20.56 -9.46
CA GLY A 595 -4.32 -21.37 -8.97
C GLY A 595 -4.79 -21.01 -7.59
N LEU A 596 -5.89 -21.63 -7.21
CA LEU A 596 -6.48 -21.60 -5.89
C LEU A 596 -6.63 -23.03 -5.36
N ALA A 597 -6.48 -23.18 -4.05
CA ALA A 597 -6.76 -24.40 -3.35
C ALA A 597 -7.23 -24.12 -1.93
N SER A 598 -7.64 -25.15 -1.22
CA SER A 598 -7.95 -25.06 0.19
C SER A 598 -7.41 -26.27 0.96
N MET A 599 -7.21 -26.10 2.24
CA MET A 599 -6.93 -27.21 3.16
C MET A 599 -7.40 -26.88 4.57
N LYS A 600 -7.54 -27.87 5.42
CA LYS A 600 -7.85 -27.65 6.84
C LYS A 600 -6.57 -27.61 7.66
N TYR A 601 -6.43 -26.57 8.48
CA TYR A 601 -5.32 -26.46 9.41
C TYR A 601 -5.37 -27.54 10.51
N GLY A 602 -4.18 -28.02 10.91
CA GLY A 602 -4.00 -28.96 12.02
C GLY A 602 -3.85 -30.44 11.60
N VAL A 603 -3.94 -30.74 10.30
CA VAL A 603 -3.67 -32.07 9.75
C VAL A 603 -2.84 -31.90 8.47
N ALA A 604 -1.67 -32.55 8.43
CA ALA A 604 -0.88 -32.60 7.21
C ALA A 604 -1.63 -33.36 6.10
N ALA A 605 -1.96 -32.68 5.01
CA ALA A 605 -2.73 -33.20 3.89
C ALA A 605 -2.33 -32.52 2.57
N LYS A 606 -2.57 -33.19 1.45
CA LYS A 606 -2.50 -32.50 0.15
C LYS A 606 -3.63 -31.49 0.06
N PRO A 607 -3.41 -30.33 -0.58
CA PRO A 607 -4.47 -29.35 -0.84
C PRO A 607 -5.66 -29.97 -1.58
N GLU A 608 -6.86 -29.49 -1.25
CA GLU A 608 -8.14 -29.86 -1.86
C GLU A 608 -8.68 -28.69 -2.70
N ASN A 609 -9.75 -28.91 -3.48
CA ASN A 609 -10.38 -27.91 -4.34
C ASN A 609 -9.39 -27.18 -5.24
N VAL A 610 -8.41 -27.89 -5.75
CA VAL A 610 -7.34 -27.35 -6.57
C VAL A 610 -7.87 -26.93 -7.94
N VAL A 611 -7.64 -25.68 -8.29
CA VAL A 611 -7.82 -25.12 -9.63
C VAL A 611 -6.50 -24.52 -10.04
N ILE A 612 -6.00 -24.85 -11.22
CA ILE A 612 -4.82 -24.25 -11.84
C ILE A 612 -5.19 -23.87 -13.26
N ASP A 613 -5.01 -22.60 -13.61
CA ASP A 613 -5.41 -22.07 -14.90
C ASP A 613 -4.38 -21.06 -15.44
N THR A 614 -4.55 -20.69 -16.70
CA THR A 614 -3.85 -19.60 -17.40
C THR A 614 -4.45 -18.22 -17.08
N LEU A 615 -5.09 -18.09 -15.93
CA LEU A 615 -5.68 -16.87 -15.39
C LEU A 615 -4.95 -16.47 -14.10
N SER A 616 -4.90 -15.19 -13.81
CA SER A 616 -4.55 -14.69 -12.50
C SER A 616 -5.78 -14.66 -11.59
N PHE A 617 -5.60 -15.02 -10.31
CA PHE A 617 -6.63 -14.97 -9.28
C PHE A 617 -6.24 -13.90 -8.27
N THR A 618 -6.97 -12.79 -8.26
CA THR A 618 -6.62 -11.63 -7.43
C THR A 618 -7.78 -11.21 -6.54
N GLN A 619 -7.48 -10.38 -5.53
CA GLN A 619 -8.49 -9.80 -4.64
C GLN A 619 -9.40 -10.84 -3.97
N ILE A 620 -8.85 -11.96 -3.53
CA ILE A 620 -9.62 -13.07 -2.93
C ILE A 620 -10.26 -12.58 -1.62
N ARG A 621 -11.60 -12.75 -1.50
CA ARG A 621 -12.40 -12.40 -0.33
C ARG A 621 -13.24 -13.59 0.09
N GLN A 622 -13.41 -13.76 1.40
CA GLN A 622 -14.27 -14.78 1.99
C GLN A 622 -15.35 -14.11 2.84
N ALA A 623 -16.55 -14.67 2.84
CA ALA A 623 -17.59 -14.29 3.79
C ALA A 623 -17.19 -14.72 5.21
N LEU A 624 -17.53 -13.92 6.23
CA LEU A 624 -17.12 -14.20 7.62
C LEU A 624 -17.77 -15.48 8.17
N ASP A 625 -19.05 -15.68 7.89
CA ASP A 625 -19.87 -16.75 8.48
C ASP A 625 -20.21 -17.88 7.50
N ALA A 626 -19.63 -17.85 6.28
CA ALA A 626 -19.92 -18.83 5.25
C ALA A 626 -18.68 -19.15 4.40
N PRO A 627 -18.59 -20.38 3.85
CA PRO A 627 -17.52 -20.76 2.93
C PRO A 627 -17.79 -20.22 1.52
N SER A 628 -18.18 -18.97 1.42
CA SER A 628 -18.43 -18.28 0.14
C SER A 628 -17.26 -17.37 -0.17
N PHE A 629 -16.80 -17.41 -1.42
CA PHE A 629 -15.68 -16.59 -1.90
C PHE A 629 -16.08 -15.72 -3.07
N SER A 630 -15.43 -14.57 -3.17
CA SER A 630 -15.36 -13.76 -4.38
C SER A 630 -13.91 -13.45 -4.70
N PHE A 631 -13.58 -13.39 -5.99
CA PHE A 631 -12.25 -13.06 -6.48
C PHE A 631 -12.36 -12.49 -7.90
N VAL A 632 -11.26 -11.93 -8.40
CA VAL A 632 -11.16 -11.44 -9.76
C VAL A 632 -10.29 -12.37 -10.57
N GLU A 633 -10.79 -12.83 -11.71
CA GLU A 633 -10.03 -13.58 -12.71
C GLU A 633 -9.73 -12.70 -13.91
N ALA A 634 -8.52 -12.82 -14.42
CA ALA A 634 -8.06 -12.10 -15.61
C ALA A 634 -6.79 -12.71 -16.18
N ASN A 635 -6.49 -12.38 -17.43
CA ASN A 635 -5.14 -12.48 -18.01
C ASN A 635 -4.96 -11.39 -19.06
N PHE A 636 -3.89 -11.44 -19.86
CA PHE A 636 -3.68 -10.43 -20.88
C PHE A 636 -4.87 -10.27 -21.83
N SER A 637 -5.51 -11.37 -22.23
CA SER A 637 -6.63 -11.38 -23.22
C SER A 637 -8.03 -11.45 -22.57
N VAL A 638 -8.10 -11.83 -21.30
CA VAL A 638 -9.36 -11.95 -20.54
C VAL A 638 -9.49 -10.77 -19.60
N MET A 639 -10.58 -10.01 -19.76
CA MET A 639 -10.83 -8.82 -18.95
C MET A 639 -11.09 -9.18 -17.48
N PRO A 640 -10.67 -8.32 -16.54
CA PRO A 640 -10.92 -8.53 -15.13
C PRO A 640 -12.40 -8.57 -14.80
N ASP A 641 -12.87 -9.69 -14.29
CA ASP A 641 -14.25 -9.86 -13.87
C ASP A 641 -14.36 -10.55 -12.52
N VAL A 642 -15.44 -10.24 -11.80
CA VAL A 642 -15.74 -10.82 -10.49
C VAL A 642 -16.34 -12.20 -10.67
N TRP A 643 -15.79 -13.14 -9.94
CA TRP A 643 -16.25 -14.52 -9.86
C TRP A 643 -16.71 -14.85 -8.43
N LEU A 644 -17.70 -15.71 -8.32
CA LEU A 644 -18.25 -16.17 -7.05
C LEU A 644 -18.16 -17.69 -6.94
N ALA A 645 -17.65 -18.16 -5.79
CA ALA A 645 -17.71 -19.56 -5.38
C ALA A 645 -18.56 -19.71 -4.10
N PRO A 646 -19.89 -19.77 -4.18
CA PRO A 646 -20.79 -19.65 -3.03
C PRO A 646 -20.67 -20.78 -2.00
N LYS A 647 -20.07 -21.91 -2.35
CA LYS A 647 -19.87 -23.08 -1.48
C LYS A 647 -18.40 -23.42 -1.26
N GLY A 648 -17.52 -22.49 -1.58
CA GLY A 648 -16.07 -22.68 -1.43
C GLY A 648 -15.46 -23.70 -2.40
N VAL A 649 -16.17 -24.04 -3.49
CA VAL A 649 -15.68 -24.96 -4.53
C VAL A 649 -15.20 -24.13 -5.71
N PHE A 650 -13.90 -23.84 -5.80
CA PHE A 650 -13.34 -22.93 -6.80
C PHE A 650 -13.60 -23.37 -8.24
N ALA A 651 -13.54 -24.69 -8.53
CA ALA A 651 -13.86 -25.23 -9.85
C ALA A 651 -15.33 -25.03 -10.29
N LYS A 652 -16.20 -24.56 -9.40
CA LYS A 652 -17.60 -24.24 -9.66
C LYS A 652 -17.90 -22.75 -9.50
N ALA A 653 -16.87 -21.91 -9.54
CA ALA A 653 -17.05 -20.49 -9.51
C ALA A 653 -17.79 -20.00 -10.76
N GLU A 654 -18.62 -19.00 -10.59
CA GLU A 654 -19.44 -18.39 -11.65
C GLU A 654 -19.02 -16.95 -11.88
N LYS A 655 -18.83 -16.57 -13.13
CA LYS A 655 -18.62 -15.19 -13.54
C LYS A 655 -19.88 -14.37 -13.29
N VAL A 656 -19.77 -13.25 -12.57
CA VAL A 656 -20.94 -12.44 -12.18
C VAL A 656 -20.88 -11.00 -12.67
N SER A 657 -19.80 -10.61 -13.30
CA SER A 657 -19.65 -9.30 -13.93
C SER A 657 -19.23 -9.43 -15.39
N ASP A 658 -19.34 -8.35 -16.14
CA ASP A 658 -18.85 -8.21 -17.50
C ASP A 658 -18.31 -6.77 -17.64
N SER A 659 -17.05 -6.58 -17.27
CA SER A 659 -16.46 -5.24 -17.10
C SER A 659 -16.27 -4.53 -18.44
N ASN A 660 -15.77 -5.22 -19.44
CA ASN A 660 -15.34 -4.63 -20.71
C ASN A 660 -15.78 -5.46 -21.92
N PRO A 661 -17.10 -5.63 -22.18
CA PRO A 661 -17.60 -6.44 -23.30
C PRO A 661 -17.21 -5.89 -24.67
N GLN A 662 -16.80 -4.63 -24.77
CA GLN A 662 -16.34 -4.00 -26.00
C GLN A 662 -14.98 -4.52 -26.50
N VAL A 663 -14.22 -5.28 -25.68
CA VAL A 663 -12.91 -5.83 -26.08
C VAL A 663 -12.98 -6.62 -27.39
N LYS A 664 -14.12 -7.27 -27.66
CA LYS A 664 -14.38 -8.01 -28.90
C LYS A 664 -14.35 -7.14 -30.17
N ASP A 665 -14.51 -5.83 -30.02
CA ASP A 665 -14.55 -4.87 -31.14
C ASP A 665 -13.15 -4.31 -31.47
N TYR A 666 -12.15 -4.70 -30.67
CA TYR A 666 -10.76 -4.25 -30.84
C TYR A 666 -9.83 -5.43 -31.10
N TYR A 667 -8.76 -5.19 -31.86
CA TYR A 667 -7.61 -6.08 -31.85
C TYR A 667 -6.93 -5.99 -30.48
N TRP A 668 -6.64 -7.15 -29.88
CA TRP A 668 -6.01 -7.17 -28.56
C TRP A 668 -4.63 -7.83 -28.62
N GLY A 669 -4.56 -9.13 -28.59
CA GLY A 669 -3.34 -9.91 -28.68
C GLY A 669 -3.27 -11.03 -27.66
N THR A 670 -2.15 -11.76 -27.70
CA THR A 670 -1.87 -12.89 -26.81
C THR A 670 -0.51 -12.78 -26.16
N ALA A 671 -0.37 -13.34 -24.96
CA ALA A 671 0.90 -13.46 -24.24
C ALA A 671 1.44 -14.90 -24.36
N ARG A 672 2.75 -15.06 -24.51
CA ARG A 672 3.43 -16.37 -24.63
C ARG A 672 4.70 -16.39 -23.79
N LEU A 673 4.90 -17.45 -23.04
CA LEU A 673 6.19 -17.70 -22.39
C LEU A 673 7.22 -18.08 -23.45
N VAL A 674 8.38 -17.46 -23.40
CA VAL A 674 9.54 -17.76 -24.26
C VAL A 674 10.78 -17.96 -23.39
N SER A 675 11.67 -18.85 -23.82
CA SER A 675 12.93 -19.13 -23.09
C SER A 675 14.10 -19.08 -24.08
N TRP A 676 15.25 -18.62 -23.62
CA TRP A 676 16.49 -18.60 -24.38
C TRP A 676 17.69 -18.82 -23.47
N TYR A 677 18.87 -18.82 -24.05
CA TYR A 677 20.12 -18.77 -23.32
C TYR A 677 20.76 -17.41 -23.48
N ALA A 678 21.13 -16.76 -22.41
CA ALA A 678 21.88 -15.51 -22.42
C ALA A 678 23.29 -15.72 -23.02
N TYR A 679 24.02 -14.65 -23.31
CA TYR A 679 25.36 -14.77 -23.93
C TYR A 679 26.36 -15.57 -23.09
N ASP A 680 26.20 -15.57 -21.79
CA ASP A 680 27.02 -16.37 -20.85
C ASP A 680 26.55 -17.83 -20.69
N GLY A 681 25.49 -18.23 -21.39
CA GLY A 681 24.89 -19.57 -21.32
C GLY A 681 23.86 -19.76 -20.20
N THR A 682 23.52 -18.72 -19.44
CA THR A 682 22.49 -18.79 -18.42
C THR A 682 21.10 -18.90 -19.07
N PRO A 683 20.25 -19.87 -18.66
CA PRO A 683 18.88 -19.94 -19.14
C PRO A 683 18.06 -18.79 -18.58
N SER A 684 17.17 -18.23 -19.39
CA SER A 684 16.24 -17.18 -18.98
C SER A 684 14.89 -17.33 -19.66
N ASP A 685 13.86 -16.81 -19.01
CA ASP A 685 12.48 -16.76 -19.47
C ASP A 685 12.06 -15.32 -19.79
N GLY A 686 10.98 -15.16 -20.53
CA GLY A 686 10.37 -13.88 -20.78
C GLY A 686 8.98 -14.03 -21.36
N VAL A 687 8.28 -12.92 -21.54
CA VAL A 687 6.96 -12.89 -22.16
C VAL A 687 7.01 -12.21 -23.51
N LEU A 688 6.45 -12.87 -24.51
CA LEU A 688 6.26 -12.29 -25.85
C LEU A 688 4.77 -12.03 -26.09
N TYR A 689 4.41 -10.74 -26.25
CA TYR A 689 3.06 -10.33 -26.60
C TYR A 689 2.96 -10.13 -28.10
N VAL A 690 1.98 -10.77 -28.74
CA VAL A 690 1.81 -10.83 -30.17
C VAL A 690 0.43 -10.31 -30.57
N PRO A 691 0.32 -9.48 -31.64
CA PRO A 691 -0.98 -9.00 -32.15
C PRO A 691 -1.97 -10.11 -32.45
N GLU A 692 -3.27 -9.83 -32.27
CA GLU A 692 -4.34 -10.78 -32.56
C GLU A 692 -4.49 -11.07 -34.06
N ASP A 693 -4.33 -10.04 -34.89
CA ASP A 693 -4.37 -10.10 -36.35
C ASP A 693 -3.00 -10.48 -36.96
N PHE A 694 -2.22 -11.26 -36.23
CA PHE A 694 -0.90 -11.69 -36.61
C PHE A 694 -0.90 -12.40 -37.97
N ASP A 695 -0.01 -11.92 -38.87
CA ASP A 695 0.21 -12.46 -40.20
C ASP A 695 1.71 -12.86 -40.29
N PRO A 696 2.08 -14.14 -40.45
CA PRO A 696 3.44 -14.59 -40.44
C PRO A 696 4.26 -14.09 -41.69
N ASP A 697 3.56 -13.61 -42.72
CA ASP A 697 4.20 -13.07 -43.92
C ASP A 697 4.56 -11.59 -43.82
N LYS A 698 4.13 -10.92 -42.74
CA LYS A 698 4.46 -9.51 -42.44
C LYS A 698 5.62 -9.40 -41.47
N LYS A 699 6.29 -8.25 -41.53
CA LYS A 699 7.31 -7.86 -40.56
C LYS A 699 6.72 -6.92 -39.52
N TYR A 700 7.00 -7.21 -38.25
CA TYR A 700 6.52 -6.45 -37.10
C TYR A 700 7.67 -5.78 -36.35
N PRO A 701 7.54 -4.50 -35.99
CA PRO A 701 8.47 -3.88 -35.05
C PRO A 701 8.33 -4.50 -33.66
N MET A 702 9.42 -4.58 -32.92
CA MET A 702 9.46 -5.09 -31.54
C MET A 702 9.88 -4.00 -30.56
N LEU A 703 9.20 -3.93 -29.41
CA LEU A 703 9.61 -3.16 -28.25
C LEU A 703 10.01 -4.11 -27.14
N CYS A 704 11.28 -4.06 -26.70
CA CYS A 704 11.70 -4.74 -25.48
C CYS A 704 11.44 -3.81 -24.30
N VAL A 705 10.64 -4.28 -23.34
CA VAL A 705 10.27 -3.52 -22.14
C VAL A 705 10.69 -4.32 -20.92
N PHE A 706 11.44 -3.71 -20.02
CA PHE A 706 12.07 -4.46 -18.93
C PHE A 706 12.22 -3.65 -17.65
N TYR A 707 12.31 -4.41 -16.54
CA TYR A 707 12.63 -3.89 -15.22
C TYR A 707 13.58 -4.84 -14.49
N GLU A 708 13.11 -5.99 -14.03
CA GLU A 708 13.89 -7.08 -13.44
C GLU A 708 13.41 -8.41 -14.01
N THR A 709 12.53 -9.13 -13.32
CA THR A 709 11.87 -10.34 -13.83
C THR A 709 10.42 -10.03 -14.18
N GLY A 710 9.96 -10.49 -15.35
CA GLY A 710 8.60 -10.23 -15.84
C GLY A 710 7.86 -11.49 -16.30
N SER A 711 8.54 -12.66 -16.38
CA SER A 711 7.90 -13.90 -16.83
C SER A 711 6.84 -14.43 -15.88
N GLU A 712 6.93 -14.12 -14.58
CA GLU A 712 5.91 -14.48 -13.58
C GLU A 712 4.58 -13.77 -13.85
N ASP A 713 4.60 -12.64 -14.56
CA ASP A 713 3.43 -11.86 -14.96
C ASP A 713 2.79 -12.32 -16.28
N LEU A 714 3.14 -13.51 -16.82
CA LEU A 714 2.59 -14.06 -18.06
C LEU A 714 1.07 -13.98 -18.14
N TYR A 715 0.39 -14.23 -17.03
CA TYR A 715 -1.07 -14.21 -16.91
C TYR A 715 -1.59 -12.97 -16.18
N TYR A 716 -0.78 -11.92 -16.07
CA TYR A 716 -1.22 -10.63 -15.54
C TYR A 716 -2.08 -9.87 -16.56
N HIS A 717 -3.06 -9.11 -16.08
CA HIS A 717 -3.87 -8.23 -16.94
C HIS A 717 -3.35 -6.80 -16.90
N TYR A 718 -3.03 -6.26 -18.05
CA TYR A 718 -2.67 -4.85 -18.20
C TYR A 718 -3.89 -4.04 -18.61
N ASN A 719 -4.30 -3.11 -17.75
CA ASN A 719 -5.42 -2.23 -18.06
C ASN A 719 -5.12 -1.33 -19.25
N MET A 720 -6.13 -1.15 -20.11
CA MET A 720 -6.07 -0.13 -21.15
C MET A 720 -6.29 1.24 -20.52
N GLU A 721 -5.20 1.92 -20.19
CA GLU A 721 -5.22 3.23 -19.57
C GLU A 721 -4.06 4.10 -20.08
N PRO A 722 -4.16 5.46 -19.99
CA PRO A 722 -3.05 6.31 -20.34
C PRO A 722 -1.79 5.97 -19.54
N SER A 723 -0.66 5.90 -20.20
CA SER A 723 0.62 5.55 -19.58
C SER A 723 0.96 6.50 -18.44
N TRP A 724 1.53 5.95 -17.39
CA TRP A 724 2.05 6.73 -16.26
C TRP A 724 3.56 6.97 -16.36
N SER A 725 4.28 6.22 -17.21
CA SER A 725 5.70 6.45 -17.50
C SER A 725 6.27 5.67 -18.69
N TRP A 726 5.80 4.45 -18.96
CA TRP A 726 6.28 3.59 -20.05
C TRP A 726 5.14 3.14 -20.97
N VAL A 727 5.45 2.37 -22.02
CA VAL A 727 4.46 1.93 -23.01
C VAL A 727 3.36 1.07 -22.41
N ASN A 728 2.11 1.27 -22.84
CA ASN A 728 0.98 0.42 -22.48
C ASN A 728 0.89 -0.79 -23.42
N TYR A 729 1.11 -2.00 -22.93
CA TYR A 729 1.21 -3.21 -23.76
C TYR A 729 -0.01 -3.45 -24.65
N PRO A 730 -1.27 -3.47 -24.14
CA PRO A 730 -2.43 -3.64 -25.00
C PRO A 730 -2.53 -2.61 -26.12
N PHE A 731 -2.22 -1.34 -25.85
CA PHE A 731 -2.25 -0.27 -26.84
C PHE A 731 -1.28 -0.52 -27.99
N TYR A 732 -0.03 -0.88 -27.69
CA TYR A 732 0.98 -1.12 -28.72
C TYR A 732 0.76 -2.41 -29.49
N VAL A 733 0.40 -3.51 -28.79
CA VAL A 733 0.11 -4.81 -29.42
C VAL A 733 -1.07 -4.69 -30.37
N SER A 734 -2.15 -4.00 -29.96
CA SER A 734 -3.31 -3.71 -30.79
C SER A 734 -2.95 -2.94 -32.08
N ARG A 735 -1.87 -2.19 -32.07
CA ARG A 735 -1.39 -1.36 -33.18
C ARG A 735 -0.28 -2.04 -34.00
N GLY A 736 -0.11 -3.35 -33.84
CA GLY A 736 0.82 -4.15 -34.65
C GLY A 736 2.27 -4.10 -34.17
N TYR A 737 2.51 -3.87 -32.87
CA TYR A 737 3.81 -4.09 -32.25
C TYR A 737 3.88 -5.47 -31.60
N VAL A 738 5.05 -6.04 -31.58
CA VAL A 738 5.42 -7.13 -30.70
C VAL A 738 6.03 -6.51 -29.44
N ILE A 739 5.60 -6.94 -28.24
CA ILE A 739 6.25 -6.54 -26.98
C ILE A 739 7.02 -7.75 -26.46
N PHE A 740 8.28 -7.57 -26.12
CA PHE A 740 9.11 -8.58 -25.48
C PHE A 740 9.54 -8.12 -24.09
N VAL A 741 9.21 -8.90 -23.05
CA VAL A 741 9.56 -8.63 -21.65
C VAL A 741 10.51 -9.73 -21.18
N PRO A 742 11.85 -9.52 -21.25
CA PRO A 742 12.84 -10.49 -20.78
C PRO A 742 13.00 -10.45 -19.26
N ASP A 743 13.28 -11.61 -18.66
CA ASP A 743 13.79 -11.69 -17.30
C ASP A 743 15.29 -11.34 -17.31
N ILE A 744 15.71 -10.58 -16.31
CA ILE A 744 17.09 -10.17 -16.11
C ILE A 744 17.53 -10.72 -14.75
N HIS A 745 18.57 -11.55 -14.76
CA HIS A 745 19.22 -12.05 -13.56
C HIS A 745 20.51 -11.27 -13.31
N TYR A 746 20.83 -11.01 -12.04
CA TYR A 746 21.91 -10.10 -11.72
C TYR A 746 23.07 -10.81 -11.03
N THR A 747 24.25 -10.28 -11.31
CA THR A 747 25.47 -10.53 -10.56
C THR A 747 25.91 -9.21 -9.93
N ALA A 748 26.22 -9.24 -8.63
CA ALA A 748 26.67 -8.05 -7.92
C ALA A 748 27.89 -7.40 -8.56
N GLY A 749 27.89 -6.06 -8.64
CA GLY A 749 28.96 -5.25 -9.24
C GLY A 749 28.78 -4.93 -10.72
N VAL A 750 27.94 -5.66 -11.47
CA VAL A 750 27.86 -5.52 -12.93
C VAL A 750 26.41 -5.46 -13.46
N PRO A 751 25.50 -4.70 -12.81
CA PRO A 751 24.07 -4.70 -13.19
C PRO A 751 23.83 -4.26 -14.63
N GLY A 752 24.63 -3.33 -15.17
CA GLY A 752 24.51 -2.89 -16.55
C GLY A 752 24.89 -3.97 -17.57
N GLU A 753 25.96 -4.72 -17.32
CA GLU A 753 26.35 -5.87 -18.15
C GLU A 753 25.32 -7.00 -18.07
N CYS A 754 24.69 -7.20 -16.88
CA CYS A 754 23.58 -8.15 -16.76
C CYS A 754 22.41 -7.75 -17.66
N ALA A 755 21.99 -6.48 -17.64
CA ALA A 755 20.96 -6.00 -18.56
C ALA A 755 21.34 -6.24 -20.03
N TRP A 756 22.59 -5.97 -20.42
CA TRP A 756 23.06 -6.26 -21.76
C TRP A 756 23.03 -7.75 -22.10
N ASN A 757 23.51 -8.61 -21.16
CA ASN A 757 23.55 -10.05 -21.34
C ASN A 757 22.17 -10.63 -21.65
N PHE A 758 21.14 -10.27 -20.85
CA PHE A 758 19.81 -10.86 -20.95
C PHE A 758 18.92 -10.17 -22.00
N VAL A 759 18.90 -8.85 -22.05
CA VAL A 759 18.01 -8.12 -22.98
C VAL A 759 18.47 -8.30 -24.43
N CYS A 760 19.76 -8.14 -24.72
CA CYS A 760 20.25 -8.22 -26.11
C CYS A 760 20.22 -9.66 -26.63
N SER A 761 20.69 -10.64 -25.85
CA SER A 761 20.60 -12.05 -26.25
C SER A 761 19.16 -12.52 -26.46
N GLY A 762 18.24 -12.05 -25.59
CA GLY A 762 16.81 -12.35 -25.71
C GLY A 762 16.22 -11.76 -26.98
N ALA A 763 16.51 -10.49 -27.28
CA ALA A 763 16.03 -9.82 -28.48
C ALA A 763 16.56 -10.53 -29.75
N GLU A 764 17.85 -10.90 -29.79
CA GLU A 764 18.42 -11.70 -30.88
C GLU A 764 17.74 -13.06 -31.00
N ALA A 765 17.57 -13.78 -29.89
CA ALA A 765 16.91 -15.08 -29.90
C ALA A 765 15.45 -15.01 -30.39
N MET A 766 14.72 -13.92 -30.05
CA MET A 766 13.38 -13.71 -30.59
C MET A 766 13.40 -13.46 -32.11
N CYS A 767 14.34 -12.67 -32.62
CA CYS A 767 14.48 -12.43 -34.07
C CYS A 767 14.88 -13.69 -34.84
N ASP A 768 15.76 -14.54 -34.28
CA ASP A 768 16.17 -15.79 -34.89
C ASP A 768 15.03 -16.83 -34.91
N ARG A 769 14.27 -16.93 -33.83
CA ARG A 769 13.14 -17.88 -33.71
C ARG A 769 11.93 -17.45 -34.51
N TYR A 770 11.69 -16.15 -34.60
CA TYR A 770 10.51 -15.57 -35.24
C TYR A 770 10.89 -14.64 -36.37
N PRO A 771 11.08 -15.16 -37.60
CA PRO A 771 11.52 -14.36 -38.77
C PRO A 771 10.60 -13.20 -39.11
N TRP A 772 9.39 -13.17 -38.62
CA TRP A 772 8.42 -12.08 -38.78
C TRP A 772 8.70 -10.88 -37.86
N ILE A 773 9.59 -10.96 -36.87
CA ILE A 773 10.11 -9.81 -36.14
C ILE A 773 11.12 -9.09 -37.03
N ASP A 774 10.97 -7.78 -37.19
CA ASP A 774 11.89 -6.96 -37.97
C ASP A 774 13.10 -6.58 -37.12
N ARG A 775 14.25 -7.19 -37.44
CA ARG A 775 15.50 -6.99 -36.71
C ARG A 775 16.00 -5.54 -36.74
N ASP A 776 15.66 -4.78 -37.78
CA ASP A 776 16.07 -3.39 -37.94
C ASP A 776 15.11 -2.40 -37.23
N ARG A 777 14.00 -2.91 -36.68
CA ARG A 777 12.95 -2.12 -36.02
C ARG A 777 12.71 -2.58 -34.60
N ILE A 778 13.78 -2.68 -33.82
CA ILE A 778 13.72 -3.02 -32.41
C ILE A 778 13.91 -1.74 -31.58
N GLY A 779 12.96 -1.41 -30.72
CA GLY A 779 13.08 -0.35 -29.72
C GLY A 779 13.17 -0.92 -28.33
N ILE A 780 13.63 -0.11 -27.39
CA ILE A 780 13.64 -0.45 -25.95
C ILE A 780 12.94 0.64 -25.14
N ASP A 781 12.29 0.25 -24.05
CA ASP A 781 11.62 1.17 -23.13
C ASP A 781 11.71 0.67 -21.69
N GLY A 782 11.96 1.57 -20.74
CA GLY A 782 12.02 1.25 -19.33
C GLY A 782 11.94 2.48 -18.44
N GLN A 783 11.38 2.29 -17.24
CA GLN A 783 11.18 3.34 -16.24
C GLN A 783 12.04 3.06 -15.01
N SER A 784 12.60 4.11 -14.37
CA SER A 784 13.32 3.97 -13.11
C SER A 784 14.56 3.09 -13.26
N TRP A 785 14.57 1.90 -12.65
CA TRP A 785 15.63 0.90 -12.86
C TRP A 785 15.69 0.45 -14.33
N GLY A 786 14.54 0.23 -14.97
CA GLY A 786 14.47 -0.01 -16.42
C GLY A 786 14.98 1.17 -17.24
N GLY A 787 14.76 2.42 -16.77
CA GLY A 787 15.32 3.63 -17.38
C GLY A 787 16.84 3.67 -17.30
N TYR A 788 17.42 3.30 -16.15
CA TYR A 788 18.87 3.10 -16.00
C TYR A 788 19.42 2.08 -17.02
N GLN A 789 18.78 0.91 -17.06
CA GLN A 789 19.18 -0.17 -17.99
C GLN A 789 19.11 0.30 -19.44
N THR A 790 18.03 0.99 -19.84
CA THR A 790 17.90 1.58 -21.17
C THR A 790 19.05 2.55 -21.46
N ALA A 791 19.33 3.49 -20.55
CA ALA A 791 20.44 4.43 -20.69
C ALA A 791 21.79 3.73 -20.78
N TYR A 792 22.00 2.64 -20.02
CA TYR A 792 23.22 1.83 -20.09
C TYR A 792 23.34 1.10 -21.43
N LEU A 793 22.27 0.44 -21.90
CA LEU A 793 22.26 -0.35 -23.11
C LEU A 793 22.62 0.48 -24.33
N VAL A 794 22.11 1.70 -24.48
CA VAL A 794 22.45 2.58 -25.61
C VAL A 794 23.92 3.06 -25.61
N THR A 795 24.63 2.94 -24.48
CA THR A 795 26.08 3.18 -24.41
C THR A 795 26.90 1.92 -24.72
N ARG A 796 26.25 0.74 -24.67
CA ARG A 796 26.90 -0.57 -24.80
C ARG A 796 26.71 -1.21 -26.16
N THR A 797 25.60 -0.90 -26.85
CA THR A 797 25.28 -1.48 -28.16
C THR A 797 24.49 -0.50 -29.04
N ASN A 798 24.58 -0.64 -30.36
CA ASN A 798 23.77 0.08 -31.35
C ASN A 798 22.69 -0.81 -31.98
N MET A 799 22.30 -1.89 -31.29
CA MET A 799 21.32 -2.85 -31.78
C MET A 799 19.91 -2.25 -31.93
N PHE A 800 19.60 -1.23 -31.14
CA PHE A 800 18.25 -0.68 -31.05
C PHE A 800 18.08 0.57 -31.93
N ALA A 801 16.98 0.63 -32.67
CA ALA A 801 16.64 1.75 -33.53
C ALA A 801 16.25 3.02 -32.75
N CYS A 802 15.70 2.86 -31.57
CA CYS A 802 15.39 3.97 -30.67
C CYS A 802 15.17 3.46 -29.23
N ALA A 803 15.19 4.39 -28.25
CA ALA A 803 15.11 4.04 -26.84
C ALA A 803 14.28 5.07 -26.06
N GLY A 804 13.40 4.57 -25.18
CA GLY A 804 12.66 5.34 -24.17
C GLY A 804 13.23 5.08 -22.76
N SER A 805 13.66 6.12 -22.07
CA SER A 805 14.31 6.03 -20.76
C SER A 805 13.64 6.94 -19.76
N GLY A 806 12.71 6.38 -18.96
CA GLY A 806 11.99 7.12 -17.95
C GLY A 806 12.77 7.18 -16.63
N ALA A 807 12.93 8.37 -16.07
CA ALA A 807 13.58 8.65 -14.78
C ALA A 807 14.89 7.83 -14.55
N PRO A 808 15.84 7.86 -15.49
CA PRO A 808 17.05 7.03 -15.41
C PRO A 808 17.98 7.47 -14.27
N VAL A 809 18.66 6.52 -13.63
CA VAL A 809 19.91 6.76 -12.93
C VAL A 809 21.03 6.75 -13.98
N SER A 810 21.58 7.90 -14.32
CA SER A 810 22.63 8.01 -15.35
C SER A 810 24.04 8.08 -14.78
N ASN A 811 24.18 8.49 -13.52
CA ASN A 811 25.44 8.67 -12.84
C ASN A 811 25.36 8.10 -11.42
N MET A 812 25.80 6.86 -11.25
CA MET A 812 25.76 6.19 -9.93
C MET A 812 26.67 6.85 -8.90
N THR A 813 27.73 7.59 -9.31
CA THR A 813 28.60 8.28 -8.37
C THR A 813 27.91 9.45 -7.67
N SER A 814 27.19 10.29 -8.40
CA SER A 814 26.42 11.40 -7.84
C SER A 814 25.12 10.91 -7.18
N ALA A 815 24.48 9.88 -7.72
CA ALA A 815 23.26 9.32 -7.19
C ALA A 815 23.48 8.57 -5.86
N PHE A 816 24.64 7.97 -5.62
CA PHE A 816 25.03 7.34 -4.36
C PHE A 816 24.97 8.32 -3.18
N GLY A 817 25.49 9.54 -3.38
CA GLY A 817 25.42 10.61 -2.37
C GLY A 817 24.08 11.37 -2.34
N GLY A 818 23.10 10.93 -3.11
CA GLY A 818 21.79 11.58 -3.24
C GLY A 818 20.81 11.23 -2.13
N ILE A 819 19.72 11.98 -2.09
CA ILE A 819 18.56 11.78 -1.20
C ILE A 819 17.38 11.26 -2.00
N ARG A 820 16.66 10.29 -1.45
CA ARG A 820 15.33 9.90 -1.89
C ARG A 820 14.31 10.86 -1.27
N TRP A 821 13.99 11.95 -1.99
CA TRP A 821 13.26 13.10 -1.47
C TRP A 821 11.86 12.77 -0.92
N GLU A 822 11.20 11.72 -1.41
CA GLU A 822 9.89 11.31 -0.91
C GLU A 822 9.92 10.71 0.51
N SER A 823 11.07 10.20 0.96
CA SER A 823 11.28 9.64 2.31
C SER A 823 12.35 10.40 3.09
N GLY A 824 13.14 11.23 2.41
CA GLY A 824 14.30 11.92 3.00
C GLY A 824 15.50 11.02 3.25
N SER A 825 15.43 9.72 2.94
CA SER A 825 16.48 8.74 3.22
C SER A 825 17.64 8.81 2.25
N SER A 826 18.83 8.39 2.70
CA SER A 826 20.02 8.21 1.88
C SER A 826 19.76 7.17 0.78
N ARG A 827 20.40 7.34 -0.37
CA ARG A 827 20.36 6.36 -1.45
C ARG A 827 21.49 5.33 -1.38
N GLN A 828 22.43 5.44 -0.44
CA GLN A 828 23.63 4.61 -0.38
C GLN A 828 23.28 3.11 -0.29
N GLY A 829 22.38 2.73 0.62
CA GLY A 829 21.95 1.34 0.79
C GLY A 829 21.36 0.72 -0.49
N GLN A 830 20.72 1.52 -1.35
CA GLN A 830 20.21 1.04 -2.64
C GLN A 830 21.33 0.52 -3.55
N TYR A 831 22.50 1.13 -3.52
CA TYR A 831 23.65 0.72 -4.34
C TYR A 831 24.43 -0.43 -3.70
N GLU A 832 24.62 -0.38 -2.39
CA GLU A 832 25.42 -1.36 -1.68
C GLU A 832 24.69 -2.70 -1.51
N LEU A 833 23.41 -2.66 -1.09
CA LEU A 833 22.67 -3.85 -0.65
C LEU A 833 21.35 -4.08 -1.39
N GLY A 834 20.87 -3.08 -2.11
CA GLY A 834 19.55 -3.12 -2.75
C GLY A 834 19.60 -3.23 -4.26
N GLN A 835 18.58 -2.66 -4.92
CA GLN A 835 18.26 -2.80 -6.34
C GLN A 835 19.43 -2.56 -7.30
N SER A 836 20.35 -1.64 -6.97
CA SER A 836 21.47 -1.33 -7.88
C SER A 836 22.59 -2.36 -7.86
N ARG A 837 22.60 -3.27 -6.91
CA ARG A 837 23.46 -4.47 -6.86
C ARG A 837 24.96 -4.21 -7.11
N ILE A 838 25.48 -3.02 -6.73
CA ILE A 838 26.92 -2.79 -6.79
C ILE A 838 27.65 -3.63 -5.73
N GLY A 839 27.02 -3.85 -4.54
CA GLY A 839 27.51 -4.74 -3.51
C GLY A 839 28.65 -4.18 -2.67
N ARG A 840 29.12 -2.97 -2.97
CA ARG A 840 30.24 -2.30 -2.28
C ARG A 840 30.00 -0.78 -2.27
N ASN A 841 30.54 -0.08 -1.28
CA ASN A 841 30.44 1.37 -1.22
C ASN A 841 31.31 2.06 -2.29
N LEU A 842 31.04 3.35 -2.49
CA LEU A 842 31.70 4.14 -3.54
C LEU A 842 33.21 4.24 -3.38
N TRP A 843 33.73 4.32 -2.18
CA TRP A 843 35.16 4.51 -1.92
C TRP A 843 35.96 3.23 -2.09
N ASP A 844 35.36 2.07 -1.82
CA ASP A 844 36.01 0.76 -1.94
C ASP A 844 35.96 0.21 -3.38
N ALA A 845 35.06 0.74 -4.22
CA ALA A 845 34.86 0.23 -5.58
C ALA A 845 34.46 1.33 -6.58
N THR A 846 35.14 2.48 -6.55
CA THR A 846 34.84 3.63 -7.42
C THR A 846 34.73 3.24 -8.90
N GLU A 847 35.57 2.30 -9.34
CA GLU A 847 35.58 1.80 -10.73
C GLU A 847 34.26 1.11 -11.13
N LEU A 848 33.59 0.43 -10.22
CA LEU A 848 32.29 -0.20 -10.48
C LEU A 848 31.19 0.87 -10.67
N TYR A 849 31.23 1.93 -9.88
CA TYR A 849 30.28 3.04 -10.01
C TYR A 849 30.46 3.77 -11.34
N ILE A 850 31.71 3.99 -11.79
CA ILE A 850 32.01 4.61 -13.09
C ILE A 850 31.56 3.68 -14.24
N ALA A 851 31.93 2.40 -14.15
CA ALA A 851 31.61 1.41 -15.21
C ALA A 851 30.11 1.23 -15.43
N ASN A 852 29.31 1.30 -14.35
CA ASN A 852 27.86 1.18 -14.39
C ASN A 852 27.13 2.53 -14.55
N SER A 853 27.84 3.64 -14.80
CA SER A 853 27.24 4.96 -15.01
C SER A 853 27.18 5.34 -16.48
N PRO A 854 26.01 5.34 -17.13
CA PRO A 854 25.84 5.65 -18.55
C PRO A 854 26.49 6.98 -18.98
N VAL A 855 26.44 8.00 -18.13
CA VAL A 855 26.96 9.34 -18.46
C VAL A 855 28.44 9.35 -18.84
N PHE A 856 29.26 8.49 -18.24
CA PHE A 856 30.69 8.40 -18.57
C PHE A 856 30.95 7.75 -19.92
N HIS A 857 29.95 7.09 -20.49
CA HIS A 857 30.01 6.39 -21.77
C HIS A 857 29.11 7.03 -22.82
N ALA A 858 28.56 8.21 -22.59
CA ALA A 858 27.62 8.91 -23.45
C ALA A 858 28.15 9.18 -24.87
N ASN A 859 29.48 9.26 -25.05
CA ASN A 859 30.13 9.43 -26.35
C ASN A 859 29.92 8.23 -27.30
N ARG A 860 29.57 7.05 -26.77
CA ARG A 860 29.31 5.84 -27.56
C ARG A 860 27.87 5.74 -28.07
N VAL A 861 26.96 6.56 -27.55
CA VAL A 861 25.55 6.53 -27.93
C VAL A 861 25.35 6.97 -29.38
N GLU A 862 24.63 6.16 -30.14
CA GLU A 862 24.19 6.49 -31.53
C GLU A 862 22.66 6.36 -31.62
N THR A 863 22.04 5.52 -30.79
CA THR A 863 20.60 5.30 -30.71
C THR A 863 19.89 6.57 -30.25
N PRO A 864 18.87 7.08 -30.96
CA PRO A 864 18.04 8.18 -30.54
C PRO A 864 17.36 7.88 -29.18
N LEU A 865 17.47 8.81 -28.22
CA LEU A 865 17.02 8.61 -26.86
C LEU A 865 15.94 9.61 -26.45
N LEU A 866 14.78 9.12 -26.00
CA LEU A 866 13.75 9.91 -25.34
C LEU A 866 13.82 9.70 -23.83
N ILE A 867 14.12 10.77 -23.09
CA ILE A 867 14.14 10.76 -21.64
C ILE A 867 12.82 11.36 -21.13
N MET A 868 12.17 10.74 -20.14
CA MET A 868 11.13 11.35 -19.34
C MET A 868 11.64 11.47 -17.91
N HIS A 869 11.72 12.69 -17.34
CA HIS A 869 12.15 12.87 -15.96
C HIS A 869 11.53 14.14 -15.36
N ASN A 870 10.81 14.01 -14.26
CA ASN A 870 10.01 15.06 -13.67
C ASN A 870 10.76 15.81 -12.56
N ASP A 871 10.46 17.08 -12.37
CA ASP A 871 11.18 17.97 -11.44
C ASP A 871 10.81 17.78 -9.96
N ALA A 872 9.68 17.10 -9.68
CA ALA A 872 9.28 16.68 -8.33
C ALA A 872 9.46 15.17 -8.09
N ASP A 873 10.39 14.53 -8.84
CA ASP A 873 10.72 13.12 -8.64
C ASP A 873 11.36 12.92 -7.26
N GLY A 874 10.64 12.23 -6.38
CA GLY A 874 11.08 11.92 -5.03
C GLY A 874 11.88 10.62 -4.92
N ALA A 875 11.90 9.77 -5.97
CA ALA A 875 12.59 8.48 -5.97
C ALA A 875 13.97 8.55 -6.62
N VAL A 876 14.06 9.08 -7.84
CA VAL A 876 15.32 9.29 -8.56
C VAL A 876 15.57 10.78 -8.70
N PRO A 877 16.67 11.33 -8.18
CA PRO A 877 16.93 12.76 -8.28
C PRO A 877 16.88 13.24 -9.74
N TRP A 878 16.09 14.26 -10.00
CA TRP A 878 15.87 14.80 -11.35
C TRP A 878 17.15 15.15 -12.11
N TYR A 879 18.20 15.55 -11.40
CA TYR A 879 19.49 15.82 -12.00
C TYR A 879 20.11 14.62 -12.74
N GLN A 880 19.71 13.39 -12.42
CA GLN A 880 20.20 12.21 -13.13
C GLN A 880 19.78 12.24 -14.62
N GLY A 881 18.53 12.63 -14.91
CA GLY A 881 18.08 12.83 -16.30
C GLY A 881 18.78 14.01 -16.97
N ILE A 882 18.98 15.12 -16.24
CA ILE A 882 19.68 16.31 -16.76
C ILE A 882 21.12 15.99 -17.12
N GLU A 883 21.87 15.28 -16.27
CA GLU A 883 23.27 14.89 -16.54
C GLU A 883 23.38 14.12 -17.86
N MET A 884 22.52 13.12 -18.08
CA MET A 884 22.51 12.35 -19.34
C MET A 884 22.09 13.21 -20.53
N PHE A 885 21.02 13.99 -20.40
CA PHE A 885 20.56 14.88 -21.47
C PHE A 885 21.67 15.88 -21.88
N MET A 886 22.31 16.52 -20.91
CA MET A 886 23.34 17.53 -21.18
C MET A 886 24.62 16.92 -21.76
N ALA A 887 24.99 15.68 -21.36
CA ALA A 887 26.10 14.94 -21.96
C ALA A 887 25.82 14.66 -23.42
N LEU A 888 24.68 14.08 -23.77
CA LEU A 888 24.28 13.78 -25.14
C LEU A 888 24.12 15.04 -25.99
N ARG A 889 23.51 16.09 -25.43
CA ARG A 889 23.39 17.40 -26.12
C ARG A 889 24.77 17.99 -26.44
N ARG A 890 25.72 17.95 -25.53
CA ARG A 890 27.09 18.43 -25.73
C ARG A 890 27.81 17.65 -26.85
N LEU A 891 27.49 16.35 -26.91
CA LEU A 891 28.06 15.43 -27.93
C LEU A 891 27.29 15.46 -29.25
N GLN A 892 26.24 16.29 -29.37
CA GLN A 892 25.38 16.42 -30.56
C GLN A 892 24.70 15.10 -30.95
N LYS A 893 24.34 14.29 -29.96
CA LYS A 893 23.58 13.04 -30.13
C LYS A 893 22.08 13.31 -30.08
N PRO A 894 21.24 12.59 -30.89
CA PRO A 894 19.78 12.76 -30.86
C PRO A 894 19.20 12.41 -29.48
N VAL A 895 18.71 13.41 -28.76
CA VAL A 895 18.12 13.27 -27.45
C VAL A 895 16.99 14.26 -27.22
N TRP A 896 15.89 13.79 -26.65
CA TRP A 896 14.77 14.62 -26.17
C TRP A 896 14.56 14.33 -24.69
N MET A 897 14.08 15.34 -23.95
CA MET A 897 13.70 15.17 -22.54
C MET A 897 12.33 15.79 -22.31
N LEU A 898 11.40 14.99 -21.83
CA LEU A 898 10.06 15.39 -21.41
C LEU A 898 10.07 15.58 -19.89
N GLN A 899 9.72 16.80 -19.45
CA GLN A 899 9.60 17.14 -18.04
C GLN A 899 8.19 17.62 -17.78
N TYR A 900 7.43 16.86 -16.99
CA TYR A 900 6.10 17.26 -16.52
C TYR A 900 6.25 17.97 -15.18
N ASN A 901 6.02 19.29 -15.19
CA ASN A 901 6.30 20.14 -14.04
C ASN A 901 5.39 19.81 -12.85
N GLY A 902 6.00 19.60 -11.69
CA GLY A 902 5.33 19.25 -10.44
C GLY A 902 4.86 17.80 -10.35
N GLU A 903 5.15 16.98 -11.36
CA GLU A 903 4.88 15.53 -11.28
C GLU A 903 6.00 14.80 -10.54
N ALA A 904 5.61 13.74 -9.86
CA ALA A 904 6.50 12.84 -9.13
C ALA A 904 7.21 11.84 -10.07
N HIS A 905 7.78 10.78 -9.49
CA HIS A 905 8.50 9.71 -10.20
C HIS A 905 7.68 9.10 -11.35
N ASN A 906 6.39 8.85 -11.10
CA ASN A 906 5.41 8.44 -12.10
C ASN A 906 4.34 9.53 -12.23
N LEU A 907 3.82 9.72 -13.44
CA LEU A 907 2.76 10.69 -13.69
C LEU A 907 1.47 10.32 -12.97
N LYS A 908 0.92 11.23 -12.19
CA LYS A 908 -0.35 11.09 -11.47
C LYS A 908 -1.51 11.79 -12.17
N GLU A 909 -1.25 12.98 -12.71
CA GLU A 909 -2.28 13.78 -13.37
C GLU A 909 -2.67 13.16 -14.72
N ARG A 910 -3.96 12.80 -14.86
CA ARG A 910 -4.46 12.12 -16.06
C ARG A 910 -4.16 12.87 -17.37
N ARG A 911 -4.21 14.21 -17.36
CA ARG A 911 -3.86 15.06 -18.51
C ARG A 911 -2.43 14.82 -18.99
N ASN A 912 -1.48 14.71 -18.04
CA ASN A 912 -0.06 14.46 -18.32
C ASN A 912 0.15 13.01 -18.79
N ARG A 913 -0.60 12.07 -18.19
CA ARG A 913 -0.62 10.67 -18.63
C ARG A 913 -1.13 10.52 -20.05
N LYS A 914 -2.19 11.23 -20.45
CA LYS A 914 -2.68 11.25 -21.84
C LYS A 914 -1.64 11.85 -22.79
N ASP A 915 -0.97 12.92 -22.40
CA ASP A 915 0.06 13.57 -23.22
C ASP A 915 1.30 12.69 -23.43
N ILE A 916 1.86 12.06 -22.38
CA ILE A 916 2.99 11.15 -22.51
C ILE A 916 2.67 9.96 -23.42
N THR A 917 1.45 9.43 -23.34
CA THR A 917 1.01 8.31 -24.17
C THR A 917 1.04 8.66 -25.65
N VAL A 918 0.64 9.89 -26.01
CA VAL A 918 0.72 10.39 -27.40
C VAL A 918 2.17 10.53 -27.82
N ARG A 919 3.03 11.13 -26.98
CA ARG A 919 4.44 11.39 -27.34
C ARG A 919 5.25 10.10 -27.46
N LEU A 920 5.04 9.13 -26.56
CA LEU A 920 5.67 7.81 -26.67
C LEU A 920 5.26 7.12 -27.96
N GLN A 921 3.96 7.15 -28.30
CA GLN A 921 3.50 6.60 -29.58
C GLN A 921 4.18 7.27 -30.76
N GLN A 922 4.16 8.61 -30.83
CA GLN A 922 4.74 9.36 -31.93
C GLN A 922 6.26 9.10 -32.09
N PHE A 923 6.99 8.99 -30.96
CA PHE A 923 8.41 8.69 -30.96
C PHE A 923 8.68 7.28 -31.52
N PHE A 924 8.01 6.26 -31.01
CA PHE A 924 8.21 4.90 -31.46
C PHE A 924 7.68 4.66 -32.89
N ASP A 925 6.51 5.22 -33.26
CA ASP A 925 5.97 5.10 -34.60
C ASP A 925 6.90 5.77 -35.63
N HIS A 926 7.56 6.90 -35.28
CA HIS A 926 8.55 7.55 -36.17
C HIS A 926 9.73 6.61 -36.48
N TYR A 927 10.37 6.05 -35.45
CA TYR A 927 11.58 5.26 -35.64
C TYR A 927 11.30 3.81 -36.06
N LEU A 928 10.19 3.24 -35.64
CA LEU A 928 9.90 1.81 -35.84
C LEU A 928 8.90 1.54 -36.97
N LYS A 929 8.09 2.53 -37.37
CA LYS A 929 7.14 2.39 -38.47
C LYS A 929 7.40 3.35 -39.64
N GLY A 930 8.26 4.34 -39.42
CA GLY A 930 8.58 5.33 -40.44
C GLY A 930 7.58 6.47 -40.58
N ASP A 931 6.79 6.69 -39.54
CA ASP A 931 5.84 7.80 -39.49
C ASP A 931 6.58 9.15 -39.47
N PRO A 932 5.95 10.24 -39.96
CA PRO A 932 6.57 11.56 -39.94
C PRO A 932 6.99 11.99 -38.55
N MET A 933 8.17 12.62 -38.44
CA MET A 933 8.62 13.19 -37.16
C MET A 933 7.65 14.31 -36.71
N PRO A 934 7.08 14.27 -35.52
CA PRO A 934 6.15 15.30 -35.00
C PRO A 934 6.89 16.62 -34.73
N GLU A 935 6.15 17.70 -34.66
CA GLU A 935 6.73 19.05 -34.52
C GLU A 935 7.51 19.22 -33.21
N TRP A 936 7.03 18.65 -32.12
CA TRP A 936 7.73 18.71 -30.84
C TRP A 936 9.12 18.04 -30.86
N MET A 937 9.34 17.06 -31.75
CA MET A 937 10.65 16.44 -31.93
C MET A 937 11.55 17.26 -32.87
N LYS A 938 10.97 17.91 -33.90
CA LYS A 938 11.75 18.70 -34.89
C LYS A 938 12.27 20.00 -34.30
N SER A 939 11.39 20.78 -33.67
CA SER A 939 11.65 22.16 -33.25
C SER A 939 11.48 22.41 -31.78
N GLY A 940 10.89 21.44 -31.04
CA GLY A 940 10.46 21.65 -29.65
C GLY A 940 9.28 22.61 -29.56
N ILE A 941 8.83 22.88 -28.34
CA ILE A 941 7.81 23.89 -28.04
C ILE A 941 8.47 25.03 -27.24
N PRO A 942 8.59 26.22 -27.80
CA PRO A 942 9.16 27.36 -27.09
C PRO A 942 8.37 27.67 -25.81
N MET A 943 9.07 28.06 -24.75
CA MET A 943 8.43 28.32 -23.42
C MET A 943 7.29 29.34 -23.51
N ILE A 944 7.40 30.33 -24.41
CA ILE A 944 6.35 31.33 -24.63
C ILE A 944 5.04 30.73 -25.18
N ARG A 945 5.09 29.55 -25.80
CA ARG A 945 3.93 28.83 -26.35
C ARG A 945 3.47 27.66 -25.47
N LYS A 946 4.12 27.49 -24.32
CA LYS A 946 3.79 26.40 -23.40
C LYS A 946 2.31 26.46 -22.97
N GLY A 947 1.59 25.31 -23.13
CA GLY A 947 0.18 25.20 -22.81
C GLY A 947 -0.78 25.75 -23.88
N GLN A 948 -0.26 26.35 -24.96
CA GLN A 948 -1.04 26.83 -26.11
C GLN A 948 -0.90 25.90 -27.31
N ASP A 949 0.26 25.28 -27.45
CA ASP A 949 0.57 24.34 -28.51
C ASP A 949 1.23 23.11 -27.93
N LEU A 950 0.77 21.93 -28.32
CA LEU A 950 1.31 20.67 -27.87
C LEU A 950 2.31 20.06 -28.88
N GLY A 951 2.31 20.53 -30.14
CA GLY A 951 3.23 20.12 -31.19
C GLY A 951 3.09 18.66 -31.68
N TYR A 952 1.90 18.05 -31.47
CA TYR A 952 1.62 16.69 -31.95
C TYR A 952 1.70 16.55 -33.47
#